data_a7854c20c8e7ad1f0afe800bee6befdf
#
_entry.id   a7854c20c8e7ad1f0afe800bee6befdf
#
_cell.length_a   1.000
_cell.length_b   1.000
_cell.length_c   1.000
_cell.angle_alpha   90.00
_cell.angle_beta   90.00
_cell.angle_gamma   90.00
#
_symmetry.space_group_name_H-M   'P 1'
#
loop_
_entity.id
_entity.type
_entity.pdbx_description
1 polymer ?
#
loop_
_entity_poly.entity_id
_entity_poly.type
_entity_poly.pdbx_seq_one_letter_code
_entity_poly.pdbx_strand_id
1 'polypeptide(L)'
;MGTEQNTKINKIDTKIENITKRDGTLAPFDENKIYNAVLKAGTSTGEFDESDAWLLTAQVMKVVNHKFTESLPSIEQIQDIVEQVLISANYFATAKAYILYRDKRNRMRSDHKVMVDVESSINEYLEKLDWRVNANANQGYSNGGLILNVSGKVTANYWLSHVYPAEVGEAHRNGDIHIHDLDMLAAYCAGWSLKNLLKEGFNGVKGKSEANPPKHLTSAVGQMVNFMGTLQNEWAGAQAFSSVDTYLAPYVKKDNLTYDQVKQSIQELVYNLNVPSRWGSQTPFTNFTFDWVCPEDLRNQHPYIGGHIAGHDENYMPIIEGQEEMPFTYGDCQKEMDMINRAYIEVMMAGDVLERPFTFPIPTYNMTPDFPWDDEKSQLLFEMTAKYGMPYFQNFINSVLKPGQIRSMCCRLQLDLRELLAKGNGLFGSAEQTGSIGVVTFNCARLGYMFKGNEQALFARVDELMNIARTSLEIKRKVIQRLIDNGLYPYTKRYLGTLRNHFSTIGVNGINEMIRNFTNDEHSVADEWGKAFAEKFLDYIRGCLVKIQEETGHMYNLEATPAESATYRFAREDKKRFSGIIQAGTKEDPYYTNSSQLPVGYTDDPFEALDLQATLQSKYTGGTVLHLYMSQRISSAKVCGELIKKVLTNYRLPYITITPTFSICPKHGYLAGEHKFCPICDEEKKAAKLKKLKASNAA
;
A
#
# COMPACT_ATOMS: atom_id res chain seq x y z
N MET A 1 37.05 -68.54 3.36
CA MET A 1 35.82 -68.75 2.55
C MET A 1 34.69 -68.10 3.33
N GLY A 2 34.40 -66.86 3.04
CA GLY A 2 33.33 -66.08 3.60
C GLY A 2 32.37 -65.72 2.49
N THR A 3 31.20 -66.26 2.54
CA THR A 3 30.12 -66.05 1.57
C THR A 3 29.52 -64.68 1.77
N GLU A 4 29.74 -63.79 0.80
CA GLU A 4 28.95 -62.57 0.62
C GLU A 4 27.52 -62.95 0.25
N GLN A 5 26.60 -62.80 1.19
CA GLN A 5 25.18 -62.80 0.89
C GLN A 5 24.82 -61.40 0.30
N ASN A 6 24.78 -61.37 -1.01
CA ASN A 6 24.21 -60.25 -1.79
C ASN A 6 22.67 -60.31 -1.66
N THR A 7 22.09 -59.58 -0.70
CA THR A 7 20.66 -59.38 -0.59
C THR A 7 20.20 -58.50 -1.76
N LYS A 8 19.69 -59.12 -2.82
CA LYS A 8 18.94 -58.46 -3.88
C LYS A 8 17.72 -57.80 -3.27
N ILE A 9 17.77 -56.47 -3.02
CA ILE A 9 16.61 -55.67 -2.72
C ILE A 9 15.69 -55.74 -3.95
N ASN A 10 14.52 -56.34 -3.80
CA ASN A 10 13.49 -56.40 -4.84
C ASN A 10 13.13 -54.96 -5.23
N LYS A 11 13.35 -54.58 -6.50
CA LYS A 11 12.97 -53.32 -7.07
C LYS A 11 11.45 -53.13 -6.88
N ILE A 12 11.04 -52.08 -6.22
CA ILE A 12 9.66 -51.66 -6.17
C ILE A 12 9.28 -51.17 -7.58
N ASP A 13 8.16 -51.68 -8.10
CA ASP A 13 7.73 -51.38 -9.48
C ASP A 13 7.25 -49.93 -9.56
N THR A 14 8.09 -49.02 -10.11
CA THR A 14 7.77 -47.61 -10.22
C THR A 14 7.34 -47.27 -11.65
N LYS A 15 6.14 -46.72 -11.78
CA LYS A 15 5.62 -46.18 -13.05
C LYS A 15 6.09 -44.76 -13.33
N ILE A 16 6.72 -44.10 -12.34
CA ILE A 16 7.13 -42.70 -12.41
C ILE A 16 8.62 -42.64 -12.75
N GLU A 17 8.98 -42.08 -13.89
CA GLU A 17 10.36 -41.91 -14.34
C GLU A 17 10.97 -40.60 -13.85
N ASN A 18 10.18 -39.53 -13.72
CA ASN A 18 10.65 -38.21 -13.40
C ASN A 18 9.81 -37.56 -12.29
N ILE A 19 10.42 -36.61 -11.59
CA ILE A 19 9.80 -35.80 -10.52
C ILE A 19 10.09 -34.33 -10.78
N THR A 20 9.14 -33.47 -10.45
CA THR A 20 9.33 -32.00 -10.48
C THR A 20 10.03 -31.56 -9.19
N LYS A 21 11.21 -30.97 -9.34
CA LYS A 21 11.92 -30.33 -8.22
C LYS A 21 11.23 -29.05 -7.79
N ARG A 22 11.62 -28.53 -6.62
CA ARG A 22 11.10 -27.27 -6.05
C ARG A 22 11.39 -26.02 -6.90
N ASP A 23 12.43 -26.06 -7.74
CA ASP A 23 12.78 -25.01 -8.69
C ASP A 23 12.05 -25.15 -10.05
N GLY A 24 11.14 -26.11 -10.15
CA GLY A 24 10.39 -26.41 -11.38
C GLY A 24 11.13 -27.28 -12.38
N THR A 25 12.41 -27.62 -12.16
CA THR A 25 13.18 -28.49 -13.05
C THR A 25 12.81 -29.96 -12.85
N LEU A 26 12.94 -30.75 -13.93
CA LEU A 26 12.71 -32.19 -13.87
C LEU A 26 13.98 -32.92 -13.40
N ALA A 27 13.80 -33.99 -12.66
CA ALA A 27 14.86 -34.91 -12.26
C ALA A 27 14.37 -36.36 -12.29
N PRO A 28 15.28 -37.33 -12.50
CA PRO A 28 14.93 -38.75 -12.39
C PRO A 28 14.40 -39.07 -10.99
N PHE A 29 13.35 -39.87 -10.98
CA PHE A 29 12.75 -40.34 -9.71
C PHE A 29 13.64 -41.40 -9.06
N ASP A 30 13.84 -41.32 -7.73
CA ASP A 30 14.73 -42.25 -6.99
C ASP A 30 13.99 -42.64 -5.68
N GLU A 31 13.45 -43.85 -5.66
CA GLU A 31 12.74 -44.43 -4.53
C GLU A 31 13.61 -44.62 -3.28
N ASN A 32 14.92 -44.80 -3.46
CA ASN A 32 15.84 -44.98 -2.35
C ASN A 32 15.93 -43.72 -1.47
N LYS A 33 15.63 -42.54 -2.03
CA LYS A 33 15.59 -41.30 -1.25
C LYS A 33 14.42 -41.31 -0.27
N ILE A 34 13.27 -41.88 -0.66
CA ILE A 34 12.12 -42.05 0.21
C ILE A 34 12.45 -43.04 1.32
N TYR A 35 12.95 -44.24 0.93
CA TYR A 35 13.37 -45.28 1.86
C TYR A 35 14.33 -44.76 2.93
N ASN A 36 15.41 -44.11 2.50
CA ASN A 36 16.40 -43.57 3.41
C ASN A 36 15.84 -42.47 4.35
N ALA A 37 14.89 -41.67 3.88
CA ALA A 37 14.26 -40.65 4.70
C ALA A 37 13.32 -41.25 5.76
N VAL A 38 12.52 -42.26 5.39
CA VAL A 38 11.65 -43.02 6.27
C VAL A 38 12.46 -43.79 7.32
N LEU A 39 13.50 -44.53 6.88
CA LEU A 39 14.38 -45.28 7.77
C LEU A 39 15.04 -44.40 8.81
N LYS A 40 15.64 -43.27 8.40
CA LYS A 40 16.28 -42.32 9.31
C LYS A 40 15.31 -41.76 10.35
N ALA A 41 14.08 -41.47 9.93
CA ALA A 41 13.07 -40.98 10.85
C ALA A 41 12.65 -42.07 11.86
N GLY A 42 12.38 -43.28 11.42
CA GLY A 42 12.02 -44.43 12.30
C GLY A 42 13.12 -44.81 13.27
N THR A 43 14.35 -44.87 12.77
CA THR A 43 15.53 -45.15 13.62
C THR A 43 15.72 -44.07 14.70
N SER A 44 15.50 -42.79 14.35
CA SER A 44 15.63 -41.67 15.29
C SER A 44 14.61 -41.69 16.43
N THR A 45 13.45 -42.29 16.21
CA THR A 45 12.38 -42.43 17.20
C THR A 45 12.33 -43.81 17.88
N GLY A 46 12.99 -44.80 17.27
CA GLY A 46 12.99 -46.17 17.76
C GLY A 46 11.65 -46.91 17.54
N GLU A 47 10.76 -46.36 16.70
CA GLU A 47 9.44 -46.97 16.46
C GLU A 47 9.47 -48.16 15.50
N PHE A 48 10.46 -48.20 14.55
CA PHE A 48 10.56 -49.29 13.59
C PHE A 48 11.99 -49.42 13.00
N ASP A 49 12.25 -50.55 12.38
CA ASP A 49 13.55 -50.96 11.78
C ASP A 49 13.57 -50.87 10.25
N GLU A 50 14.59 -51.44 9.63
CA GLU A 50 14.79 -51.47 8.17
C GLU A 50 13.67 -52.19 7.43
N SER A 51 13.10 -53.26 8.02
CA SER A 51 12.05 -54.08 7.38
C SER A 51 10.75 -53.29 7.30
N ASP A 52 10.36 -52.61 8.35
CA ASP A 52 9.19 -51.76 8.40
C ASP A 52 9.35 -50.50 7.50
N ALA A 53 10.55 -49.90 7.49
CA ALA A 53 10.88 -48.81 6.58
C ALA A 53 10.70 -49.18 5.09
N TRP A 54 11.05 -50.43 4.75
CA TRP A 54 10.81 -50.92 3.40
C TRP A 54 9.33 -51.07 3.07
N LEU A 55 8.55 -51.70 3.99
CA LEU A 55 7.09 -51.85 3.85
C LEU A 55 6.37 -50.49 3.73
N LEU A 56 6.75 -49.52 4.56
CA LEU A 56 6.19 -48.16 4.50
C LEU A 56 6.54 -47.46 3.19
N THR A 57 7.76 -47.64 2.70
CA THR A 57 8.18 -47.09 1.39
C THR A 57 7.36 -47.72 0.26
N ALA A 58 7.13 -49.04 0.30
CA ALA A 58 6.27 -49.72 -0.67
C ALA A 58 4.82 -49.19 -0.65
N GLN A 59 4.29 -48.87 0.53
CA GLN A 59 2.96 -48.27 0.67
C GLN A 59 2.94 -46.84 0.09
N VAL A 60 3.98 -46.00 0.37
CA VAL A 60 4.13 -44.68 -0.23
C VAL A 60 4.13 -44.79 -1.75
N MET A 61 4.92 -45.71 -2.32
CA MET A 61 5.02 -45.90 -3.76
C MET A 61 3.69 -46.35 -4.39
N LYS A 62 2.92 -47.18 -3.68
CA LYS A 62 1.59 -47.57 -4.14
C LYS A 62 0.63 -46.40 -4.23
N VAL A 63 0.65 -45.50 -3.24
CA VAL A 63 -0.17 -44.28 -3.25
C VAL A 63 0.29 -43.30 -4.33
N VAL A 64 1.60 -43.10 -4.46
CA VAL A 64 2.21 -42.21 -5.48
C VAL A 64 1.84 -42.71 -6.88
N ASN A 65 2.05 -43.98 -7.20
CA ASN A 65 1.72 -44.55 -8.50
C ASN A 65 0.22 -44.50 -8.83
N HIS A 66 -0.64 -44.56 -7.81
CA HIS A 66 -2.10 -44.46 -8.00
C HIS A 66 -2.55 -43.00 -8.23
N LYS A 67 -1.95 -42.07 -7.50
CA LYS A 67 -2.36 -40.65 -7.52
C LYS A 67 -1.82 -39.87 -8.74
N PHE A 68 -0.68 -40.29 -9.27
CA PHE A 68 0.03 -39.59 -10.36
C PHE A 68 0.14 -40.48 -11.62
N THR A 69 -0.98 -41.05 -12.09
CA THR A 69 -1.04 -41.85 -13.32
C THR A 69 -0.88 -41.02 -14.58
N GLU A 70 -1.30 -39.76 -14.58
CA GLU A 70 -1.31 -38.86 -15.74
C GLU A 70 -0.54 -37.56 -15.51
N SER A 71 0.09 -37.38 -14.34
CA SER A 71 0.82 -36.16 -13.97
C SER A 71 2.15 -36.49 -13.27
N LEU A 72 3.11 -35.57 -13.35
CA LEU A 72 4.37 -35.69 -12.63
C LEU A 72 4.23 -35.20 -11.19
N PRO A 73 4.60 -35.99 -10.17
CA PRO A 73 4.57 -35.54 -8.80
C PRO A 73 5.68 -34.52 -8.51
N SER A 74 5.40 -33.56 -7.63
CA SER A 74 6.43 -32.73 -7.03
C SER A 74 7.06 -33.39 -5.80
N ILE A 75 8.26 -32.93 -5.40
CA ILE A 75 8.92 -33.39 -4.16
C ILE A 75 8.01 -33.18 -2.95
N GLU A 76 7.31 -32.04 -2.87
CA GLU A 76 6.42 -31.73 -1.74
C GLU A 76 5.24 -32.71 -1.67
N GLN A 77 4.60 -33.00 -2.81
CA GLN A 77 3.49 -33.96 -2.86
C GLN A 77 3.90 -35.37 -2.42
N ILE A 78 5.12 -35.79 -2.76
CA ILE A 78 5.64 -37.08 -2.29
C ILE A 78 5.87 -37.05 -0.78
N GLN A 79 6.44 -35.98 -0.24
CA GLN A 79 6.66 -35.83 1.20
C GLN A 79 5.35 -35.83 1.98
N ASP A 80 4.30 -35.16 1.45
CA ASP A 80 2.97 -35.18 2.05
C ASP A 80 2.38 -36.62 2.10
N ILE A 81 2.63 -37.42 1.05
CA ILE A 81 2.21 -38.83 1.04
C ILE A 81 3.01 -39.66 2.07
N VAL A 82 4.30 -39.41 2.23
CA VAL A 82 5.10 -40.05 3.30
C VAL A 82 4.51 -39.77 4.67
N GLU A 83 4.18 -38.52 4.96
CA GLU A 83 3.56 -38.12 6.24
C GLU A 83 2.22 -38.83 6.45
N GLN A 84 1.36 -38.87 5.42
CA GLN A 84 0.06 -39.56 5.48
C GLN A 84 0.22 -41.06 5.74
N VAL A 85 1.18 -41.72 5.09
CA VAL A 85 1.43 -43.15 5.27
C VAL A 85 1.93 -43.45 6.69
N LEU A 86 2.88 -42.65 7.22
CA LEU A 86 3.37 -42.80 8.59
C LEU A 86 2.24 -42.65 9.64
N ILE A 87 1.39 -41.63 9.46
CA ILE A 87 0.21 -41.42 10.33
C ILE A 87 -0.76 -42.59 10.22
N SER A 88 -1.07 -43.03 8.99
CA SER A 88 -2.03 -44.13 8.74
C SER A 88 -1.53 -45.50 9.28
N ALA A 89 -0.21 -45.66 9.36
CA ALA A 89 0.45 -46.82 9.92
C ALA A 89 0.62 -46.73 11.47
N ASN A 90 0.08 -45.68 12.12
CA ASN A 90 0.16 -45.37 13.55
C ASN A 90 1.57 -45.07 14.10
N TYR A 91 2.53 -44.74 13.25
CA TYR A 91 3.88 -44.33 13.66
C TYR A 91 3.91 -42.79 13.96
N PHE A 92 3.20 -42.37 14.99
CA PHE A 92 2.96 -40.97 15.28
C PHE A 92 4.23 -40.17 15.69
N ALA A 93 5.13 -40.81 16.47
CA ALA A 93 6.35 -40.18 16.89
C ALA A 93 7.29 -39.95 15.68
N THR A 94 7.35 -40.96 14.80
CA THR A 94 8.13 -40.84 13.53
C THR A 94 7.51 -39.86 12.58
N ALA A 95 6.21 -39.81 12.39
CA ALA A 95 5.52 -38.81 11.58
C ALA A 95 5.83 -37.39 12.08
N LYS A 96 5.73 -37.16 13.39
CA LYS A 96 6.10 -35.88 14.01
C LYS A 96 7.56 -35.53 13.80
N ALA A 97 8.49 -36.47 13.99
CA ALA A 97 9.91 -36.26 13.77
C ALA A 97 10.22 -35.93 12.28
N TYR A 98 9.55 -36.62 11.37
CA TYR A 98 9.68 -36.40 9.92
C TYR A 98 9.21 -34.99 9.52
N ILE A 99 8.03 -34.58 9.98
CA ILE A 99 7.47 -33.23 9.75
C ILE A 99 8.40 -32.14 10.29
N LEU A 100 8.86 -32.27 11.54
CA LEU A 100 9.79 -31.32 12.16
C LEU A 100 11.15 -31.26 11.43
N TYR A 101 11.66 -32.41 10.99
CA TYR A 101 12.89 -32.45 10.20
C TYR A 101 12.73 -31.79 8.82
N ARG A 102 11.61 -32.05 8.14
CA ARG A 102 11.25 -31.41 6.86
C ARG A 102 11.17 -29.90 7.03
N ASP A 103 10.47 -29.42 8.06
CA ASP A 103 10.37 -27.99 8.37
C ASP A 103 11.73 -27.37 8.67
N LYS A 104 12.53 -28.00 9.53
CA LYS A 104 13.92 -27.55 9.82
C LYS A 104 14.79 -27.48 8.58
N ARG A 105 14.71 -28.49 7.68
CA ARG A 105 15.45 -28.48 6.42
C ARG A 105 14.97 -27.41 5.44
N ASN A 106 13.68 -27.13 5.42
CA ASN A 106 13.11 -26.04 4.62
C ASN A 106 13.62 -24.69 5.11
N ARG A 107 13.62 -24.45 6.44
CA ARG A 107 14.18 -23.24 7.06
C ARG A 107 15.68 -23.10 6.75
N MET A 108 16.49 -24.12 6.98
CA MET A 108 17.94 -24.08 6.69
C MET A 108 18.24 -23.76 5.22
N ARG A 109 17.47 -24.29 4.28
CA ARG A 109 17.62 -23.98 2.83
C ARG A 109 17.21 -22.55 2.52
N SER A 110 16.14 -22.07 3.17
CA SER A 110 15.69 -20.68 3.05
C SER A 110 16.77 -19.73 3.58
N ASP A 111 17.34 -20.02 4.73
CA ASP A 111 18.40 -19.22 5.34
C ASP A 111 19.69 -19.21 4.48
N HIS A 112 20.08 -20.37 3.93
CA HIS A 112 21.22 -20.44 3.02
C HIS A 112 20.97 -19.66 1.72
N LYS A 113 19.75 -19.73 1.19
CA LYS A 113 19.35 -18.96 0.01
C LYS A 113 19.36 -17.45 0.29
N VAL A 114 18.98 -17.02 1.52
CA VAL A 114 19.07 -15.62 1.94
C VAL A 114 20.50 -15.10 1.92
N MET A 115 21.46 -15.87 2.42
CA MET A 115 22.88 -15.45 2.40
C MET A 115 23.43 -15.29 0.97
N VAL A 116 23.06 -16.19 0.06
CA VAL A 116 23.43 -16.07 -1.36
C VAL A 116 22.74 -14.85 -2.01
N ASP A 117 21.47 -14.61 -1.67
CA ASP A 117 20.69 -13.48 -2.21
C ASP A 117 21.19 -12.11 -1.70
N VAL A 118 21.87 -12.03 -0.56
CA VAL A 118 22.43 -10.75 -0.03
C VAL A 118 23.55 -10.23 -0.92
N GLU A 119 24.51 -11.07 -1.33
CA GLU A 119 25.59 -10.67 -2.23
C GLU A 119 25.03 -10.21 -3.58
N SER A 120 24.16 -11.04 -4.18
CA SER A 120 23.48 -10.69 -5.43
C SER A 120 22.70 -9.37 -5.29
N SER A 121 22.02 -9.16 -4.15
CA SER A 121 21.23 -7.97 -3.89
C SER A 121 22.08 -6.70 -3.79
N ILE A 122 23.25 -6.78 -3.18
CA ILE A 122 24.19 -5.66 -3.12
C ILE A 122 24.67 -5.31 -4.52
N ASN A 123 25.11 -6.31 -5.30
CA ASN A 123 25.61 -6.09 -6.65
C ASN A 123 24.52 -5.55 -7.59
N GLU A 124 23.30 -6.11 -7.55
CA GLU A 124 22.15 -5.62 -8.32
C GLU A 124 21.82 -4.16 -8.00
N TYR A 125 21.91 -3.76 -6.73
CA TYR A 125 21.68 -2.38 -6.33
C TYR A 125 22.79 -1.46 -6.83
N LEU A 126 24.06 -1.85 -6.65
CA LEU A 126 25.22 -1.04 -7.06
C LEU A 126 25.28 -0.86 -8.58
N GLU A 127 24.91 -1.87 -9.34
CA GLU A 127 24.83 -1.84 -10.80
C GLU A 127 23.53 -1.21 -11.33
N LYS A 128 22.63 -0.77 -10.43
CA LYS A 128 21.29 -0.23 -10.76
C LYS A 128 20.41 -1.18 -11.57
N LEU A 129 20.63 -2.47 -11.44
CA LEU A 129 19.84 -3.52 -12.09
C LEU A 129 18.53 -3.81 -11.35
N ASP A 130 18.45 -3.47 -10.07
CA ASP A 130 17.20 -3.59 -9.32
C ASP A 130 16.28 -2.44 -9.70
N TRP A 131 15.19 -2.77 -10.41
CA TRP A 131 14.18 -1.81 -10.88
C TRP A 131 13.54 -0.99 -9.73
N ARG A 132 13.54 -1.52 -8.50
CA ARG A 132 13.01 -0.84 -7.31
C ARG A 132 13.83 0.37 -6.89
N VAL A 133 15.08 0.48 -7.32
CA VAL A 133 15.97 1.61 -7.01
C VAL A 133 15.40 2.95 -7.45
N ASN A 134 14.58 2.97 -8.51
CA ASN A 134 13.94 4.17 -9.05
C ASN A 134 12.41 4.04 -9.17
N ALA A 135 11.81 3.00 -8.59
CA ALA A 135 10.38 2.71 -8.76
C ALA A 135 9.46 3.65 -7.97
N ASN A 136 10.00 4.39 -7.01
CA ASN A 136 9.24 5.32 -6.17
C ASN A 136 9.95 6.66 -6.12
N ALA A 137 9.22 7.76 -6.28
CA ALA A 137 9.75 9.12 -6.14
C ALA A 137 10.48 9.36 -4.79
N ASN A 138 10.22 8.50 -3.81
CA ASN A 138 10.78 8.56 -2.45
C ASN A 138 12.10 7.81 -2.28
N GLN A 139 12.49 6.93 -3.22
CA GLN A 139 13.68 6.10 -3.11
C GLN A 139 14.75 6.59 -4.09
N GLY A 140 15.82 7.18 -3.56
CA GLY A 140 16.99 7.57 -4.35
C GLY A 140 18.12 6.53 -4.26
N TYR A 141 18.97 6.48 -5.29
CA TYR A 141 20.22 5.72 -5.25
C TYR A 141 21.16 6.33 -4.22
N SER A 142 21.29 5.70 -3.07
CA SER A 142 22.04 6.19 -1.92
C SER A 142 22.55 5.07 -1.03
N ASN A 143 23.51 5.35 -0.17
CA ASN A 143 23.98 4.35 0.83
C ASN A 143 22.84 3.94 1.79
N GLY A 144 22.01 4.88 2.22
CA GLY A 144 20.82 4.57 3.02
C GLY A 144 19.82 3.68 2.27
N GLY A 145 19.62 3.94 0.98
CA GLY A 145 18.80 3.11 0.11
C GLY A 145 19.35 1.68 -0.06
N LEU A 146 20.67 1.52 -0.18
CA LEU A 146 21.32 0.21 -0.21
C LEU A 146 21.05 -0.58 1.07
N ILE A 147 21.26 0.05 2.24
CA ILE A 147 21.01 -0.59 3.55
C ILE A 147 19.56 -1.04 3.65
N LEU A 148 18.62 -0.16 3.27
CA LEU A 148 17.20 -0.47 3.28
C LEU A 148 16.84 -1.62 2.32
N ASN A 149 17.41 -1.65 1.12
CA ASN A 149 17.16 -2.72 0.15
C ASN A 149 17.62 -4.08 0.68
N VAL A 150 18.83 -4.16 1.22
CA VAL A 150 19.40 -5.40 1.78
C VAL A 150 18.61 -5.84 3.02
N SER A 151 18.42 -4.94 4.00
CA SER A 151 17.66 -5.25 5.22
C SER A 151 16.22 -5.64 4.91
N GLY A 152 15.59 -4.98 3.94
CA GLY A 152 14.24 -5.27 3.49
C GLY A 152 14.08 -6.67 2.90
N LYS A 153 15.02 -7.13 2.06
CA LYS A 153 15.01 -8.50 1.55
C LYS A 153 15.15 -9.55 2.66
N VAL A 154 16.00 -9.29 3.65
CA VAL A 154 16.15 -10.17 4.83
C VAL A 154 14.86 -10.21 5.65
N THR A 155 14.27 -9.05 5.93
CA THR A 155 13.01 -8.94 6.69
C THR A 155 11.85 -9.60 5.95
N ALA A 156 11.74 -9.42 4.64
CA ALA A 156 10.71 -10.07 3.83
C ALA A 156 10.83 -11.61 3.89
N ASN A 157 12.05 -12.13 3.81
CA ASN A 157 12.26 -13.57 3.98
C ASN A 157 11.91 -14.06 5.38
N TYR A 158 12.19 -13.28 6.42
CA TYR A 158 11.80 -13.61 7.78
C TYR A 158 10.27 -13.70 7.92
N TRP A 159 9.50 -12.74 7.39
CA TRP A 159 8.05 -12.81 7.33
C TRP A 159 7.57 -14.08 6.63
N LEU A 160 8.04 -14.33 5.40
CA LEU A 160 7.54 -15.37 4.51
C LEU A 160 7.97 -16.79 4.91
N SER A 161 9.03 -16.95 5.72
CA SER A 161 9.60 -18.25 6.03
C SER A 161 9.49 -18.63 7.51
N HIS A 162 9.36 -17.63 8.41
CA HIS A 162 9.38 -17.86 9.85
C HIS A 162 8.12 -17.35 10.58
N VAL A 163 7.50 -16.27 10.07
CA VAL A 163 6.32 -15.68 10.72
C VAL A 163 5.03 -16.24 10.16
N TYR A 164 4.93 -16.28 8.85
CA TYR A 164 3.74 -16.80 8.18
C TYR A 164 3.79 -18.33 7.99
N PRO A 165 2.63 -19.01 7.97
CA PRO A 165 2.53 -20.39 7.51
C PRO A 165 3.04 -20.55 6.07
N ALA A 166 3.49 -21.76 5.72
CA ALA A 166 4.08 -22.05 4.42
C ALA A 166 3.17 -21.65 3.25
N GLU A 167 1.87 -21.94 3.36
CA GLU A 167 0.85 -21.62 2.34
C GLU A 167 0.78 -20.11 2.00
N VAL A 168 0.88 -19.24 3.03
CA VAL A 168 0.91 -17.79 2.86
C VAL A 168 2.17 -17.35 2.14
N GLY A 169 3.33 -17.87 2.58
CA GLY A 169 4.61 -17.59 1.95
C GLY A 169 4.68 -18.05 0.49
N GLU A 170 4.15 -19.23 0.20
CA GLU A 170 4.09 -19.79 -1.15
C GLU A 170 3.16 -19.00 -2.07
N ALA A 171 1.95 -18.65 -1.62
CA ALA A 171 1.02 -17.84 -2.37
C ALA A 171 1.64 -16.48 -2.76
N HIS A 172 2.39 -15.85 -1.85
CA HIS A 172 3.12 -14.62 -2.16
C HIS A 172 4.24 -14.88 -3.17
N ARG A 173 5.12 -15.87 -2.92
CA ARG A 173 6.27 -16.16 -3.81
C ARG A 173 5.81 -16.58 -5.21
N ASN A 174 4.72 -17.33 -5.28
CA ASN A 174 4.12 -17.76 -6.54
C ASN A 174 3.43 -16.64 -7.31
N GLY A 175 3.12 -15.51 -6.65
CA GLY A 175 2.45 -14.38 -7.27
C GLY A 175 0.94 -14.56 -7.40
N ASP A 176 0.31 -15.44 -6.60
CA ASP A 176 -1.15 -15.49 -6.46
C ASP A 176 -1.66 -14.27 -5.70
N ILE A 177 -0.87 -13.86 -4.69
CA ILE A 177 -1.08 -12.64 -3.91
C ILE A 177 0.20 -11.81 -3.82
N HIS A 178 0.03 -10.54 -3.46
CA HIS A 178 1.11 -9.67 -3.01
C HIS A 178 0.82 -9.16 -1.60
N ILE A 179 1.66 -9.56 -0.63
CA ILE A 179 1.65 -8.98 0.70
C ILE A 179 2.56 -7.76 0.65
N HIS A 180 2.01 -6.59 0.95
CA HIS A 180 2.74 -5.33 0.91
C HIS A 180 3.64 -5.14 2.13
N ASP A 181 4.71 -4.34 1.97
CA ASP A 181 5.61 -3.89 3.03
C ASP A 181 6.23 -5.02 3.87
N LEU A 182 6.65 -6.08 3.21
CA LEU A 182 7.38 -7.18 3.84
C LEU A 182 8.82 -6.81 4.21
N ASP A 183 9.32 -5.71 3.69
CA ASP A 183 10.65 -5.15 3.98
C ASP A 183 10.75 -4.57 5.39
N MET A 184 9.64 -4.45 6.10
CA MET A 184 9.56 -3.94 7.46
C MET A 184 8.76 -4.82 8.40
N LEU A 185 9.13 -4.82 9.70
CA LEU A 185 8.30 -5.36 10.77
C LEU A 185 7.37 -4.26 11.30
N ALA A 186 6.57 -3.64 10.44
CA ALA A 186 5.73 -2.50 10.80
C ALA A 186 4.32 -2.63 10.22
N ALA A 187 3.39 -1.86 10.79
CA ALA A 187 2.07 -1.67 10.19
C ALA A 187 2.18 -0.73 8.98
N TYR A 188 1.12 -0.68 8.16
CA TYR A 188 1.14 0.02 6.88
C TYR A 188 0.99 1.53 7.06
N CYS A 189 -0.22 2.04 7.21
CA CYS A 189 -0.51 3.48 7.27
C CYS A 189 -1.22 3.88 8.55
N ALA A 190 -0.99 5.10 9.02
CA ALA A 190 -1.71 5.67 10.15
C ALA A 190 -2.16 7.11 9.92
N GLY A 191 -3.39 7.42 10.35
CA GLY A 191 -3.89 8.77 10.55
C GLY A 191 -3.78 9.15 12.01
N TRP A 192 -3.23 10.30 12.27
CA TRP A 192 -2.94 10.79 13.61
C TRP A 192 -3.86 11.95 13.98
N SER A 193 -4.11 12.12 15.26
CA SER A 193 -4.86 13.27 15.74
C SER A 193 -3.94 14.49 15.83
N LEU A 194 -4.09 15.42 14.88
CA LEU A 194 -3.43 16.73 14.97
C LEU A 194 -3.91 17.49 16.21
N LYS A 195 -5.20 17.41 16.53
CA LYS A 195 -5.77 17.99 17.74
C LYS A 195 -5.04 17.53 19.02
N ASN A 196 -4.76 16.22 19.14
CA ASN A 196 -4.06 15.70 20.32
C ASN A 196 -2.60 16.16 20.37
N LEU A 197 -1.91 16.19 19.22
CA LEU A 197 -0.55 16.72 19.15
C LEU A 197 -0.50 18.19 19.59
N LEU A 198 -1.40 19.02 19.10
CA LEU A 198 -1.46 20.45 19.45
C LEU A 198 -1.87 20.69 20.91
N LYS A 199 -2.72 19.82 21.47
CA LYS A 199 -3.17 19.90 22.85
C LYS A 199 -2.11 19.45 23.85
N GLU A 200 -1.39 18.36 23.55
CA GLU A 200 -0.50 17.69 24.50
C GLU A 200 0.99 18.00 24.25
N GLY A 201 1.33 18.42 23.04
CA GLY A 201 2.72 18.56 22.59
C GLY A 201 3.35 17.25 22.15
N PHE A 202 4.60 17.32 21.72
CA PHE A 202 5.36 16.15 21.25
C PHE A 202 6.23 15.61 22.40
N ASN A 203 5.67 14.73 23.23
CA ASN A 203 6.24 14.29 24.50
C ASN A 203 5.81 12.87 24.90
N GLY A 204 6.20 12.46 26.12
CA GLY A 204 5.74 11.24 26.78
C GLY A 204 6.48 9.98 26.35
N VAL A 205 7.61 10.09 25.66
CA VAL A 205 8.48 8.95 25.30
C VAL A 205 9.76 9.01 26.13
N LYS A 206 9.90 8.09 27.09
CA LYS A 206 11.02 8.06 28.03
C LYS A 206 12.38 8.09 27.34
N GLY A 207 13.23 9.04 27.74
CA GLY A 207 14.60 9.18 27.23
C GLY A 207 14.71 9.83 25.86
N LYS A 208 13.62 10.42 25.37
CA LYS A 208 13.59 11.24 24.14
C LYS A 208 13.34 12.70 24.48
N SER A 209 13.70 13.59 23.57
CA SER A 209 13.40 15.01 23.71
C SER A 209 11.89 15.24 23.74
N GLU A 210 11.43 16.14 24.60
CA GLU A 210 10.02 16.46 24.79
C GLU A 210 9.76 17.92 24.47
N ALA A 211 8.63 18.20 23.85
CA ALA A 211 8.14 19.53 23.55
C ALA A 211 6.77 19.75 24.20
N ASN A 212 6.62 20.88 24.87
CA ASN A 212 5.34 21.32 25.40
C ASN A 212 4.33 21.64 24.28
N PRO A 213 3.02 21.73 24.55
CA PRO A 213 2.04 22.17 23.59
C PRO A 213 2.45 23.48 22.91
N PRO A 214 2.32 23.59 21.59
CA PRO A 214 2.77 24.77 20.84
C PRO A 214 1.90 25.98 21.18
N LYS A 215 2.55 27.16 21.27
CA LYS A 215 1.87 28.43 21.51
C LYS A 215 1.76 29.31 20.27
N HIS A 216 2.58 29.04 19.25
CA HIS A 216 2.71 29.80 18.01
C HIS A 216 2.68 28.91 16.79
N LEU A 217 2.28 29.45 15.63
CA LEU A 217 2.18 28.70 14.37
C LEU A 217 3.51 28.00 14.01
N THR A 218 4.64 28.68 14.11
CA THR A 218 5.97 28.14 13.82
C THR A 218 6.30 26.94 14.72
N SER A 219 5.94 27.00 15.99
CA SER A 219 6.15 25.89 16.93
C SER A 219 5.21 24.71 16.60
N ALA A 220 3.98 24.97 16.20
CA ALA A 220 3.02 23.93 15.78
C ALA A 220 3.53 23.22 14.52
N VAL A 221 3.96 23.98 13.52
CA VAL A 221 4.56 23.46 12.28
C VAL A 221 5.81 22.63 12.58
N GLY A 222 6.72 23.13 13.41
CA GLY A 222 7.93 22.39 13.81
C GLY A 222 7.61 21.06 14.51
N GLN A 223 6.60 21.02 15.38
CA GLN A 223 6.15 19.78 16.00
C GLN A 223 5.49 18.82 15.01
N MET A 224 4.71 19.31 14.06
CA MET A 224 4.13 18.49 12.99
C MET A 224 5.22 17.80 12.16
N VAL A 225 6.25 18.54 11.74
CA VAL A 225 7.40 18.00 10.99
C VAL A 225 8.11 16.93 11.81
N ASN A 226 8.46 17.23 13.07
CA ASN A 226 9.15 16.27 13.94
C ASN A 226 8.29 15.02 14.21
N PHE A 227 6.99 15.18 14.41
CA PHE A 227 6.07 14.08 14.61
C PHE A 227 6.03 13.19 13.37
N MET A 228 5.76 13.74 12.19
CA MET A 228 5.68 12.99 10.95
C MET A 228 6.99 12.29 10.60
N GLY A 229 8.13 12.98 10.71
CA GLY A 229 9.45 12.41 10.47
C GLY A 229 9.79 11.26 11.44
N THR A 230 9.37 11.36 12.70
CA THR A 230 9.61 10.33 13.71
C THR A 230 8.72 9.11 13.49
N LEU A 231 7.41 9.30 13.30
CA LEU A 231 6.45 8.21 13.11
C LEU A 231 6.72 7.43 11.81
N GLN A 232 7.26 8.09 10.78
CA GLN A 232 7.71 7.43 9.55
C GLN A 232 8.77 6.35 9.78
N ASN A 233 9.49 6.38 10.90
CA ASN A 233 10.45 5.33 11.25
C ASN A 233 9.80 4.12 11.95
N GLU A 234 8.54 4.23 12.35
CA GLU A 234 7.79 3.15 13.02
C GLU A 234 6.72 2.53 12.11
N TRP A 235 6.45 3.10 10.93
CA TRP A 235 5.41 2.70 9.99
C TRP A 235 5.96 2.52 8.56
N ALA A 236 5.42 1.55 7.86
CA ALA A 236 5.87 1.23 6.51
C ALA A 236 5.35 2.22 5.46
N GLY A 237 4.09 2.59 5.55
CA GLY A 237 3.43 3.48 4.60
C GLY A 237 3.30 4.91 5.10
N ALA A 238 2.37 5.64 4.51
CA ALA A 238 2.24 7.05 4.76
C ALA A 238 1.52 7.40 6.06
N GLN A 239 1.81 8.60 6.56
CA GLN A 239 1.26 9.17 7.76
C GLN A 239 0.42 10.39 7.40
N ALA A 240 -0.73 10.56 8.04
CA ALA A 240 -1.68 11.61 7.68
C ALA A 240 -2.12 12.46 8.87
N PHE A 241 -2.33 13.75 8.61
CA PHE A 241 -3.13 14.64 9.44
C PHE A 241 -4.37 15.11 8.68
N SER A 242 -5.51 15.16 9.37
CA SER A 242 -6.76 15.69 8.82
C SER A 242 -7.04 17.10 9.37
N SER A 243 -7.85 17.88 8.61
CA SER A 243 -8.31 19.21 9.02
C SER A 243 -7.17 20.18 9.36
N VAL A 244 -6.10 20.13 8.57
CA VAL A 244 -4.86 20.86 8.88
C VAL A 244 -5.08 22.37 8.90
N ASP A 245 -5.82 22.91 7.93
CA ASP A 245 -6.19 24.32 7.87
C ASP A 245 -7.06 24.74 9.06
N THR A 246 -8.05 23.91 9.43
CA THR A 246 -8.93 24.15 10.57
C THR A 246 -8.15 24.19 11.90
N TYR A 247 -7.25 23.21 12.13
CA TYR A 247 -6.49 23.13 13.38
C TYR A 247 -5.35 24.15 13.51
N LEU A 248 -4.79 24.63 12.40
CA LEU A 248 -3.71 25.63 12.42
C LEU A 248 -4.22 27.08 12.44
N ALA A 249 -5.42 27.36 11.92
CA ALA A 249 -6.01 28.69 11.85
C ALA A 249 -6.08 29.44 13.21
N PRO A 250 -6.37 28.78 14.34
CA PRO A 250 -6.36 29.44 15.64
C PRO A 250 -5.04 30.10 16.03
N TYR A 251 -3.91 29.53 15.63
CA TYR A 251 -2.59 30.12 15.92
C TYR A 251 -2.36 31.40 15.12
N VAL A 252 -2.84 31.43 13.87
CA VAL A 252 -2.78 32.60 13.00
C VAL A 252 -3.61 33.75 13.60
N LYS A 253 -4.82 33.42 14.06
CA LYS A 253 -5.77 34.38 14.67
C LYS A 253 -5.22 34.92 15.97
N LYS A 254 -4.79 34.05 16.89
CA LYS A 254 -4.27 34.43 18.20
C LYS A 254 -3.07 35.38 18.08
N ASP A 255 -2.12 35.07 17.23
CA ASP A 255 -0.89 35.88 17.07
C ASP A 255 -1.09 37.03 16.07
N ASN A 256 -2.29 37.22 15.50
CA ASN A 256 -2.61 38.20 14.46
C ASN A 256 -1.57 38.26 13.35
N LEU A 257 -1.20 37.08 12.83
CA LEU A 257 -0.13 36.94 11.85
C LEU A 257 -0.51 37.58 10.51
N THR A 258 0.50 38.21 9.88
CA THR A 258 0.37 38.67 8.50
C THR A 258 0.40 37.49 7.53
N TYR A 259 -0.09 37.69 6.31
CA TYR A 259 -0.06 36.68 5.27
C TYR A 259 1.35 36.16 5.00
N ASP A 260 2.35 37.05 4.95
CA ASP A 260 3.75 36.67 4.68
C ASP A 260 4.32 35.79 5.79
N GLN A 261 3.97 36.04 7.05
CA GLN A 261 4.38 35.19 8.17
C GLN A 261 3.72 33.80 8.11
N VAL A 262 2.44 33.73 7.75
CA VAL A 262 1.75 32.46 7.51
C VAL A 262 2.39 31.70 6.36
N LYS A 263 2.64 32.37 5.23
CA LYS A 263 3.26 31.78 4.05
C LYS A 263 4.65 31.25 4.34
N GLN A 264 5.47 31.97 5.13
CA GLN A 264 6.79 31.52 5.55
C GLN A 264 6.69 30.22 6.40
N SER A 265 5.77 30.17 7.36
CA SER A 265 5.57 28.98 8.20
C SER A 265 5.10 27.75 7.39
N ILE A 266 4.21 27.96 6.41
CA ILE A 266 3.75 26.89 5.51
C ILE A 266 4.86 26.45 4.55
N GLN A 267 5.70 27.37 4.09
CA GLN A 267 6.88 27.02 3.27
C GLN A 267 7.86 26.16 4.06
N GLU A 268 8.12 26.48 5.32
CA GLU A 268 8.94 25.65 6.22
C GLU A 268 8.34 24.26 6.41
N LEU A 269 7.02 24.16 6.61
CA LEU A 269 6.32 22.87 6.71
C LEU A 269 6.53 22.00 5.47
N VAL A 270 6.22 22.55 4.30
CA VAL A 270 6.31 21.83 3.02
C VAL A 270 7.77 21.45 2.72
N TYR A 271 8.70 22.39 2.85
CA TYR A 271 10.12 22.13 2.58
C TYR A 271 10.68 21.02 3.47
N ASN A 272 10.45 21.10 4.79
CA ASN A 272 10.98 20.13 5.74
C ASN A 272 10.36 18.72 5.56
N LEU A 273 9.12 18.61 5.09
CA LEU A 273 8.50 17.33 4.74
C LEU A 273 8.98 16.76 3.40
N ASN A 274 9.72 17.53 2.59
CA ASN A 274 10.38 17.07 1.37
C ASN A 274 11.88 16.80 1.54
N VAL A 275 12.46 17.09 2.72
CA VAL A 275 13.83 16.70 3.05
C VAL A 275 13.88 15.19 3.31
N PRO A 276 14.89 14.47 2.77
CA PRO A 276 15.02 13.03 2.96
C PRO A 276 15.44 12.66 4.40
N SER A 277 14.54 12.86 5.35
CA SER A 277 14.73 12.65 6.80
C SER A 277 14.32 11.26 7.29
N ARG A 278 13.66 10.49 6.45
CA ARG A 278 13.26 9.11 6.73
C ARG A 278 14.43 8.16 6.48
N TRP A 279 14.45 7.01 7.18
CA TRP A 279 15.41 5.93 6.95
C TRP A 279 15.48 5.50 5.47
N GLY A 280 16.64 5.03 5.04
CA GLY A 280 16.88 4.77 3.62
C GLY A 280 17.01 6.02 2.76
N SER A 281 17.20 7.21 3.35
CA SER A 281 17.25 8.50 2.65
C SER A 281 15.97 8.80 1.87
N GLN A 282 14.83 8.39 2.40
CA GLN A 282 13.51 8.68 1.83
C GLN A 282 12.95 9.98 2.44
N THR A 283 12.11 10.66 1.68
CA THR A 283 11.26 11.72 2.23
C THR A 283 10.12 11.12 3.04
N PRO A 284 9.64 11.80 4.11
CA PRO A 284 8.45 11.37 4.83
C PRO A 284 7.24 11.30 3.89
N PHE A 285 6.64 10.10 3.78
CA PHE A 285 5.43 9.93 2.99
C PHE A 285 4.22 10.45 3.77
N THR A 286 3.76 11.65 3.45
CA THR A 286 2.75 12.38 4.22
C THR A 286 1.56 12.78 3.38
N ASN A 287 0.37 12.76 4.00
CA ASN A 287 -0.86 13.27 3.41
C ASN A 287 -1.54 14.25 4.38
N PHE A 288 -1.99 15.38 3.87
CA PHE A 288 -2.76 16.35 4.62
C PHE A 288 -4.15 16.54 4.01
N THR A 289 -5.17 16.50 4.87
CA THR A 289 -6.53 16.84 4.46
C THR A 289 -6.86 18.26 4.91
N PHE A 290 -7.45 19.02 4.00
CA PHE A 290 -7.90 20.39 4.19
C PHE A 290 -9.42 20.45 4.08
N ASP A 291 -10.05 21.24 4.94
CA ASP A 291 -11.51 21.36 4.97
C ASP A 291 -12.04 22.48 4.08
N TRP A 292 -11.25 23.52 3.83
CA TRP A 292 -11.61 24.78 3.16
C TRP A 292 -12.69 25.59 3.91
N VAL A 293 -13.79 24.95 4.28
CA VAL A 293 -14.84 25.51 5.14
C VAL A 293 -14.82 24.76 6.46
N CYS A 294 -14.86 25.48 7.58
CA CYS A 294 -14.79 24.86 8.89
C CYS A 294 -15.91 23.82 9.08
N PRO A 295 -15.57 22.54 9.38
CA PRO A 295 -16.53 21.46 9.52
C PRO A 295 -17.56 21.71 10.62
N GLU A 296 -18.79 21.23 10.39
CA GLU A 296 -19.91 21.41 11.32
C GLU A 296 -19.60 20.89 12.75
N ASP A 297 -18.89 19.75 12.84
CA ASP A 297 -18.52 19.12 14.10
C ASP A 297 -17.43 19.89 14.88
N LEU A 298 -16.61 20.70 14.21
CA LEU A 298 -15.58 21.52 14.83
C LEU A 298 -16.00 22.97 15.03
N ARG A 299 -16.95 23.47 14.24
CA ARG A 299 -17.33 24.89 14.15
C ARG A 299 -17.54 25.57 15.49
N ASN A 300 -18.20 24.89 16.42
CA ASN A 300 -18.55 25.42 17.74
C ASN A 300 -17.59 24.99 18.87
N GLN A 301 -16.48 24.28 18.52
CA GLN A 301 -15.49 23.88 19.50
C GLN A 301 -14.45 24.98 19.69
N HIS A 302 -13.98 25.13 20.91
CA HIS A 302 -12.86 26.00 21.23
C HIS A 302 -11.54 25.31 20.96
N PRO A 303 -10.57 25.97 20.31
CA PRO A 303 -9.26 25.39 20.04
C PRO A 303 -8.38 25.31 21.29
N TYR A 304 -7.41 24.41 21.25
CA TYR A 304 -6.34 24.32 22.26
C TYR A 304 -5.10 25.04 21.74
N ILE A 305 -4.54 25.95 22.56
CA ILE A 305 -3.29 26.65 22.26
C ILE A 305 -2.44 26.64 23.56
N GLY A 306 -1.18 26.16 23.44
CA GLY A 306 -0.29 26.05 24.61
C GLY A 306 -0.79 25.10 25.72
N GLY A 307 -1.67 24.15 25.35
CA GLY A 307 -2.26 23.17 26.27
C GLY A 307 -3.55 23.63 26.95
N HIS A 308 -3.99 24.86 26.72
CA HIS A 308 -5.20 25.46 27.29
C HIS A 308 -6.26 25.72 26.22
N ILE A 309 -7.50 25.78 26.64
CA ILE A 309 -8.59 26.23 25.73
C ILE A 309 -8.42 27.74 25.49
N ALA A 310 -8.36 28.14 24.25
CA ALA A 310 -8.19 29.54 23.86
C ALA A 310 -9.28 30.42 24.46
N GLY A 311 -8.88 31.53 25.09
CA GLY A 311 -9.78 32.46 25.76
C GLY A 311 -10.39 31.94 27.07
N HIS A 312 -9.81 30.90 27.68
CA HIS A 312 -10.22 30.38 28.99
C HIS A 312 -9.02 30.35 29.97
N ASP A 313 -9.31 30.56 31.24
CA ASP A 313 -8.32 30.50 32.31
C ASP A 313 -7.91 29.03 32.67
N GLU A 314 -7.04 28.88 33.65
CA GLU A 314 -6.57 27.57 34.13
C GLU A 314 -7.69 26.70 34.73
N ASN A 315 -8.81 27.32 35.10
CA ASN A 315 -10.00 26.65 35.67
C ASN A 315 -11.07 26.40 34.61
N TYR A 316 -10.74 26.54 33.31
CA TYR A 316 -11.65 26.41 32.17
C TYR A 316 -12.80 27.45 32.18
N MET A 317 -12.64 28.61 32.86
CA MET A 317 -13.60 29.68 32.83
C MET A 317 -13.30 30.67 31.72
N PRO A 318 -14.30 31.16 30.97
CA PRO A 318 -14.11 32.16 29.93
C PRO A 318 -13.43 33.41 30.47
N ILE A 319 -12.44 33.92 29.78
CA ILE A 319 -11.79 35.20 30.08
C ILE A 319 -12.74 36.30 29.73
N ILE A 320 -13.01 37.22 30.66
CA ILE A 320 -14.02 38.30 30.54
C ILE A 320 -13.46 39.50 29.74
N GLU A 321 -14.35 40.23 29.08
CA GLU A 321 -14.05 41.42 28.28
C GLU A 321 -13.10 42.39 29.00
N GLY A 322 -12.00 42.78 28.35
CA GLY A 322 -10.97 43.64 28.93
C GLY A 322 -9.66 42.93 29.30
N GLN A 323 -9.59 41.61 29.17
CA GLN A 323 -8.36 40.81 29.28
C GLN A 323 -7.79 40.47 27.87
N GLU A 324 -6.50 40.10 27.80
CA GLU A 324 -5.77 40.02 26.54
C GLU A 324 -6.26 38.95 25.53
N GLU A 325 -7.09 37.97 25.95
CA GLU A 325 -7.61 36.93 25.07
C GLU A 325 -9.11 36.69 25.29
N MET A 326 -9.93 36.94 24.26
CA MET A 326 -11.36 36.61 24.25
C MET A 326 -11.56 35.16 23.76
N PRO A 327 -12.57 34.40 24.30
CA PRO A 327 -12.90 33.08 23.76
C PRO A 327 -13.33 33.16 22.29
N PHE A 328 -12.83 32.21 21.49
CA PHE A 328 -13.25 32.03 20.10
C PHE A 328 -13.32 30.55 19.76
N THR A 329 -13.99 30.23 18.67
CA THR A 329 -14.17 28.85 18.16
C THR A 329 -13.39 28.62 16.87
N TYR A 330 -13.32 27.37 16.42
CA TYR A 330 -12.75 27.10 15.09
C TYR A 330 -13.54 27.79 13.98
N GLY A 331 -14.87 27.92 14.12
CA GLY A 331 -15.72 28.63 13.16
C GLY A 331 -15.39 30.12 12.99
N ASP A 332 -14.81 30.73 14.01
CA ASP A 332 -14.40 32.16 13.99
C ASP A 332 -13.05 32.37 13.26
N CYS A 333 -12.43 31.30 12.76
CA CYS A 333 -11.10 31.32 12.14
C CYS A 333 -11.13 31.15 10.61
N GLN A 334 -12.28 31.35 9.94
CA GLN A 334 -12.38 31.14 8.49
C GLN A 334 -11.39 31.98 7.67
N LYS A 335 -11.19 33.24 8.06
CA LYS A 335 -10.21 34.12 7.40
C LYS A 335 -8.79 33.57 7.48
N GLU A 336 -8.44 33.00 8.60
CA GLU A 336 -7.13 32.43 8.87
C GLU A 336 -6.96 31.07 8.15
N MET A 337 -8.05 30.28 8.03
CA MET A 337 -8.07 29.10 7.17
C MET A 337 -7.79 29.46 5.70
N ASP A 338 -8.42 30.53 5.20
CA ASP A 338 -8.20 31.02 3.85
C ASP A 338 -6.73 31.40 3.62
N MET A 339 -6.08 32.05 4.62
CA MET A 339 -4.65 32.41 4.55
C MET A 339 -3.76 31.16 4.47
N ILE A 340 -4.06 30.12 5.26
CA ILE A 340 -3.31 28.86 5.25
C ILE A 340 -3.49 28.13 3.90
N ASN A 341 -4.72 27.99 3.42
CA ASN A 341 -5.01 27.34 2.14
C ASN A 341 -4.31 28.06 0.97
N ARG A 342 -4.40 29.38 0.93
CA ARG A 342 -3.72 30.19 -0.08
C ARG A 342 -2.19 30.01 -0.01
N ALA A 343 -1.61 30.10 1.19
CA ALA A 343 -0.19 29.92 1.39
C ALA A 343 0.29 28.52 0.95
N TYR A 344 -0.46 27.48 1.31
CA TYR A 344 -0.14 26.13 0.92
C TYR A 344 -0.16 25.93 -0.60
N ILE A 345 -1.19 26.39 -1.27
CA ILE A 345 -1.32 26.29 -2.72
C ILE A 345 -0.21 27.06 -3.43
N GLU A 346 0.06 28.31 -3.02
CA GLU A 346 1.12 29.12 -3.60
C GLU A 346 2.51 28.49 -3.44
N VAL A 347 2.79 27.90 -2.26
CA VAL A 347 4.07 27.19 -2.00
C VAL A 347 4.19 25.94 -2.87
N MET A 348 3.13 25.14 -2.97
CA MET A 348 3.10 23.94 -3.81
C MET A 348 3.24 24.26 -5.30
N MET A 349 2.63 25.36 -5.75
CA MET A 349 2.73 25.83 -7.14
C MET A 349 4.08 26.41 -7.49
N ALA A 350 4.73 27.09 -6.55
CA ALA A 350 6.06 27.66 -6.74
C ALA A 350 7.13 26.57 -6.85
N GLY A 351 6.96 25.47 -6.12
CA GLY A 351 7.97 24.41 -6.08
C GLY A 351 9.26 24.82 -5.37
N ASP A 352 10.32 24.08 -5.63
CA ASP A 352 11.67 24.39 -5.13
C ASP A 352 12.37 25.50 -5.96
N VAL A 353 13.62 25.81 -5.62
CA VAL A 353 14.41 26.84 -6.32
C VAL A 353 14.58 26.58 -7.83
N LEU A 354 14.33 25.36 -8.29
CA LEU A 354 14.36 24.96 -9.71
C LEU A 354 12.93 24.81 -10.29
N GLU A 355 11.92 25.35 -9.61
CA GLU A 355 10.49 25.26 -10.00
C GLU A 355 9.98 23.81 -10.11
N ARG A 356 10.62 22.86 -9.41
CA ARG A 356 10.15 21.48 -9.35
C ARG A 356 9.04 21.38 -8.30
N PRO A 357 7.87 20.81 -8.64
CA PRO A 357 6.77 20.68 -7.70
C PRO A 357 7.16 19.80 -6.51
N PHE A 358 6.71 20.17 -5.32
CA PHE A 358 6.86 19.35 -4.13
C PHE A 358 5.95 18.11 -4.23
N THR A 359 6.46 16.96 -3.77
CA THR A 359 5.71 15.71 -3.75
C THR A 359 4.85 15.61 -2.50
N PHE A 360 5.31 16.12 -1.37
CA PHE A 360 4.69 16.01 -0.05
C PHE A 360 4.48 17.38 0.62
N PRO A 361 3.51 17.42 1.57
CA PRO A 361 2.46 16.43 1.83
C PRO A 361 1.47 16.37 0.67
N ILE A 362 0.96 15.15 0.37
CA ILE A 362 -0.08 14.99 -0.67
C ILE A 362 -1.36 15.67 -0.16
N PRO A 363 -1.91 16.68 -0.88
CA PRO A 363 -3.11 17.36 -0.43
C PRO A 363 -4.39 16.61 -0.81
N THR A 364 -5.33 16.55 0.12
CA THR A 364 -6.71 16.15 -0.12
C THR A 364 -7.65 17.26 0.35
N TYR A 365 -8.57 17.71 -0.48
CA TYR A 365 -9.58 18.70 -0.10
C TYR A 365 -10.95 18.06 0.08
N ASN A 366 -11.60 18.35 1.22
CA ASN A 366 -12.96 17.96 1.52
C ASN A 366 -13.94 18.87 0.77
N MET A 367 -14.57 18.35 -0.27
CA MET A 367 -15.52 19.10 -1.10
C MET A 367 -16.92 18.93 -0.52
N THR A 368 -17.38 19.96 0.17
CA THR A 368 -18.69 20.01 0.86
C THR A 368 -19.72 20.80 0.06
N PRO A 369 -21.03 20.66 0.34
CA PRO A 369 -22.08 21.42 -0.37
C PRO A 369 -21.93 22.95 -0.25
N ASP A 370 -21.32 23.44 0.82
CA ASP A 370 -21.06 24.86 1.11
C ASP A 370 -19.71 25.35 0.58
N PHE A 371 -18.98 24.56 -0.23
CA PHE A 371 -17.74 24.99 -0.84
C PHE A 371 -17.95 26.21 -1.77
N PRO A 372 -17.16 27.28 -1.64
CA PRO A 372 -17.36 28.54 -2.36
C PRO A 372 -16.77 28.49 -3.78
N TRP A 373 -17.47 27.84 -4.71
CA TRP A 373 -17.00 27.57 -6.10
C TRP A 373 -16.64 28.81 -6.91
N ASP A 374 -17.33 29.91 -6.66
CA ASP A 374 -17.21 31.14 -7.43
C ASP A 374 -16.31 32.20 -6.75
N ASP A 375 -15.73 31.87 -5.58
CA ASP A 375 -14.80 32.75 -4.88
C ASP A 375 -13.44 32.79 -5.61
N GLU A 376 -12.84 33.97 -5.71
CA GLU A 376 -11.51 34.19 -6.31
C GLU A 376 -10.43 33.31 -5.63
N LYS A 377 -10.54 33.09 -4.33
CA LYS A 377 -9.61 32.22 -3.57
C LYS A 377 -9.68 30.76 -4.04
N SER A 378 -10.88 30.26 -4.35
CA SER A 378 -11.08 28.91 -4.86
C SER A 378 -10.49 28.70 -6.25
N GLN A 379 -10.38 29.76 -7.06
CA GLN A 379 -9.79 29.70 -8.39
C GLN A 379 -8.29 29.30 -8.32
N LEU A 380 -7.57 29.70 -7.26
CA LEU A 380 -6.18 29.32 -7.07
C LEU A 380 -6.01 27.79 -6.89
N LEU A 381 -6.95 27.13 -6.19
CA LEU A 381 -6.99 25.68 -6.06
C LEU A 381 -7.15 24.99 -7.43
N PHE A 382 -8.04 25.50 -8.25
CA PHE A 382 -8.30 24.95 -9.58
C PHE A 382 -7.18 25.27 -10.57
N GLU A 383 -6.43 26.37 -10.37
CA GLU A 383 -5.22 26.65 -11.13
C GLU A 383 -4.10 25.63 -10.83
N MET A 384 -3.87 25.33 -9.56
CA MET A 384 -2.94 24.28 -9.14
C MET A 384 -3.34 22.93 -9.75
N THR A 385 -4.64 22.60 -9.74
CA THR A 385 -5.17 21.36 -10.29
C THR A 385 -4.93 21.27 -11.80
N ALA A 386 -5.26 22.31 -12.54
CA ALA A 386 -5.09 22.38 -13.99
C ALA A 386 -3.62 22.27 -14.41
N LYS A 387 -2.68 22.75 -13.58
CA LYS A 387 -1.25 22.75 -13.86
C LYS A 387 -0.55 21.46 -13.46
N TYR A 388 -0.83 20.95 -12.25
CA TYR A 388 -0.04 19.86 -11.65
C TYR A 388 -0.84 18.59 -11.34
N GLY A 389 -2.16 18.60 -11.48
CA GLY A 389 -2.99 17.46 -11.09
C GLY A 389 -3.09 17.23 -9.59
N MET A 390 -2.78 18.24 -8.81
CA MET A 390 -2.99 18.29 -7.36
C MET A 390 -4.16 19.22 -7.06
N PRO A 391 -4.99 18.95 -6.06
CA PRO A 391 -5.01 17.86 -5.08
C PRO A 391 -5.88 16.66 -5.49
N TYR A 392 -6.11 15.78 -4.51
CA TYR A 392 -7.25 14.87 -4.52
C TYR A 392 -8.48 15.57 -3.96
N PHE A 393 -9.64 15.32 -4.57
CA PHE A 393 -10.93 15.87 -4.13
C PHE A 393 -11.77 14.77 -3.50
N GLN A 394 -12.02 14.87 -2.19
CA GLN A 394 -12.92 13.98 -1.46
C GLN A 394 -14.34 14.48 -1.57
N ASN A 395 -15.26 13.63 -2.02
CA ASN A 395 -16.62 14.03 -2.33
C ASN A 395 -17.57 13.88 -1.13
N PHE A 396 -18.03 15.01 -0.60
CA PHE A 396 -19.12 15.09 0.38
C PHE A 396 -20.37 15.78 -0.17
N ILE A 397 -20.38 16.15 -1.46
CA ILE A 397 -21.53 16.79 -2.13
C ILE A 397 -22.56 15.73 -2.50
N ASN A 398 -22.14 14.69 -3.24
CA ASN A 398 -22.97 13.55 -3.60
C ASN A 398 -22.54 12.31 -2.80
N SER A 399 -22.67 12.37 -1.48
CA SER A 399 -22.27 11.34 -0.54
C SER A 399 -23.28 11.22 0.59
N VAL A 400 -23.43 10.01 1.14
CA VAL A 400 -24.20 9.78 2.37
C VAL A 400 -23.37 10.03 3.63
N LEU A 401 -22.09 10.34 3.47
CA LEU A 401 -21.11 10.51 4.54
C LEU A 401 -20.82 11.99 4.73
N LYS A 402 -20.55 12.38 5.97
CA LYS A 402 -20.15 13.76 6.34
C LYS A 402 -18.63 13.78 6.64
N PRO A 403 -17.96 14.94 6.50
CA PRO A 403 -16.53 15.09 6.81
C PRO A 403 -16.12 14.54 8.17
N GLY A 404 -16.91 14.79 9.22
CA GLY A 404 -16.66 14.27 10.58
C GLY A 404 -16.76 12.74 10.73
N GLN A 405 -17.36 12.03 9.77
CA GLN A 405 -17.55 10.58 9.79
C GLN A 405 -16.46 9.82 9.06
N ILE A 406 -15.63 10.50 8.29
CA ILE A 406 -14.55 9.90 7.52
C ILE A 406 -13.28 10.71 7.76
N ARG A 407 -12.18 10.00 7.94
CA ARG A 407 -10.85 10.59 7.85
C ARG A 407 -10.13 10.01 6.66
N SER A 408 -9.63 10.88 5.83
CA SER A 408 -8.83 10.50 4.68
C SER A 408 -7.43 10.10 5.12
N MET A 409 -6.94 9.03 4.52
CA MET A 409 -5.56 8.61 4.67
C MET A 409 -4.84 8.61 3.32
N CYS A 410 -3.54 8.67 3.40
CA CYS A 410 -2.61 8.78 2.30
C CYS A 410 -2.84 7.86 1.09
N CYS A 411 -3.33 6.67 1.33
CA CYS A 411 -3.68 5.71 0.28
C CYS A 411 -5.13 5.87 -0.18
N ARG A 412 -5.74 7.04 0.07
CA ARG A 412 -7.15 7.31 -0.25
C ARG A 412 -8.08 6.35 0.49
N LEU A 413 -7.57 5.80 1.59
CA LEU A 413 -8.30 4.90 2.47
C LEU A 413 -9.45 5.68 3.07
N GLN A 414 -10.66 5.30 2.68
CA GLN A 414 -11.89 5.83 3.20
C GLN A 414 -12.27 5.00 4.43
N LEU A 415 -12.08 5.57 5.60
CA LEU A 415 -12.43 4.91 6.85
C LEU A 415 -13.86 5.30 7.22
N ASP A 416 -14.81 4.42 6.91
CA ASP A 416 -16.19 4.61 7.31
C ASP A 416 -16.34 4.35 8.82
N LEU A 417 -16.46 5.44 9.57
CA LEU A 417 -16.54 5.40 11.02
C LEU A 417 -17.90 4.97 11.55
N ARG A 418 -18.91 4.84 10.69
CA ARG A 418 -20.25 4.39 11.12
C ARG A 418 -20.20 2.98 11.71
N GLU A 419 -19.36 2.10 11.18
CA GLU A 419 -19.14 0.78 11.75
C GLU A 419 -18.42 0.84 13.10
N LEU A 420 -17.48 1.76 13.27
CA LEU A 420 -16.81 2.02 14.56
C LEU A 420 -17.78 2.58 15.60
N LEU A 421 -18.62 3.52 15.18
CA LEU A 421 -19.65 4.13 16.03
C LEU A 421 -20.70 3.10 16.44
N ALA A 422 -21.15 2.25 15.51
CA ALA A 422 -22.12 1.19 15.78
C ALA A 422 -21.60 0.12 16.77
N LYS A 423 -20.28 -0.14 16.77
CA LYS A 423 -19.63 -1.07 17.71
C LYS A 423 -19.31 -0.44 19.09
N GLY A 424 -19.79 0.77 19.38
CA GLY A 424 -19.58 1.44 20.66
C GLY A 424 -18.14 1.95 20.88
N ASN A 425 -17.28 1.91 19.86
CA ASN A 425 -15.91 2.33 19.92
C ASN A 425 -15.68 3.82 19.59
N GLY A 426 -16.76 4.55 19.34
CA GLY A 426 -16.74 5.91 18.79
C GLY A 426 -16.89 7.03 19.80
N LEU A 427 -16.67 6.81 21.10
CA LEU A 427 -16.66 7.90 22.06
C LEU A 427 -15.29 8.60 22.07
N PHE A 428 -15.30 9.88 21.68
CA PHE A 428 -14.22 10.86 21.82
C PHE A 428 -12.95 10.64 20.97
N GLY A 429 -12.95 11.15 19.74
CA GLY A 429 -11.72 11.42 18.96
C GLY A 429 -11.04 10.22 18.30
N SER A 430 -11.63 9.03 18.36
CA SER A 430 -11.04 7.81 17.77
C SER A 430 -11.05 7.78 16.23
N ALA A 431 -11.80 8.67 15.61
CA ALA A 431 -11.87 8.81 14.16
C ALA A 431 -10.53 9.22 13.52
N GLU A 432 -9.69 9.94 14.25
CA GLU A 432 -8.40 10.42 13.79
C GLU A 432 -7.26 9.42 14.02
N GLN A 433 -7.46 8.39 14.85
CA GLN A 433 -6.45 7.37 15.21
C GLN A 433 -6.77 6.03 14.56
N THR A 434 -6.91 6.04 13.25
CA THR A 434 -7.21 4.84 12.45
C THR A 434 -6.18 4.66 11.36
N GLY A 435 -6.18 3.49 10.72
CA GLY A 435 -5.23 3.20 9.65
C GLY A 435 -5.42 1.80 9.09
N SER A 436 -4.40 1.33 8.40
CA SER A 436 -4.31 -0.04 7.92
C SER A 436 -3.08 -0.73 8.50
N ILE A 437 -3.27 -1.96 9.00
CA ILE A 437 -2.16 -2.79 9.49
C ILE A 437 -1.34 -3.39 8.36
N GLY A 438 -1.97 -3.58 7.20
CA GLY A 438 -1.34 -4.18 6.03
C GLY A 438 -2.32 -4.39 4.91
N VAL A 439 -1.78 -4.55 3.72
CA VAL A 439 -2.52 -4.80 2.48
C VAL A 439 -2.09 -6.12 1.86
N VAL A 440 -3.05 -6.90 1.40
CA VAL A 440 -2.82 -8.09 0.58
C VAL A 440 -3.59 -7.93 -0.72
N THR A 441 -2.88 -7.86 -1.84
CA THR A 441 -3.46 -7.65 -3.17
C THR A 441 -3.53 -8.96 -3.95
N PHE A 442 -4.67 -9.23 -4.58
CA PHE A 442 -4.90 -10.42 -5.41
C PHE A 442 -4.45 -10.20 -6.86
N ASN A 443 -3.86 -11.23 -7.45
CA ASN A 443 -3.57 -11.29 -8.87
C ASN A 443 -4.82 -11.76 -9.63
N CYS A 444 -5.70 -10.83 -9.97
CA CYS A 444 -6.97 -11.15 -10.63
C CYS A 444 -6.75 -11.64 -12.08
N ALA A 445 -5.77 -11.10 -12.79
CA ALA A 445 -5.47 -11.52 -14.17
C ALA A 445 -5.18 -13.02 -14.26
N ARG A 446 -4.41 -13.56 -13.30
CA ARG A 446 -4.13 -15.00 -13.21
C ARG A 446 -5.40 -15.81 -12.94
N LEU A 447 -6.31 -15.32 -12.08
CA LEU A 447 -7.59 -15.98 -11.84
C LEU A 447 -8.38 -16.14 -13.12
N GLY A 448 -8.49 -15.09 -13.93
CA GLY A 448 -9.16 -15.16 -15.23
C GLY A 448 -8.52 -16.17 -16.17
N TYR A 449 -7.18 -16.20 -16.22
CA TYR A 449 -6.45 -17.13 -17.08
C TYR A 449 -6.61 -18.60 -16.67
N MET A 450 -6.50 -18.89 -15.38
CA MET A 450 -6.56 -20.28 -14.87
C MET A 450 -7.96 -20.87 -14.92
N PHE A 451 -8.99 -20.06 -14.81
CA PHE A 451 -10.38 -20.52 -14.71
C PHE A 451 -11.26 -20.04 -15.88
N LYS A 452 -10.71 -20.03 -17.09
CA LYS A 452 -11.40 -19.60 -18.31
C LYS A 452 -12.79 -20.21 -18.43
N GLY A 453 -13.82 -19.37 -18.51
CA GLY A 453 -15.22 -19.78 -18.66
C GLY A 453 -15.83 -20.55 -17.46
N ASN A 454 -15.05 -20.81 -16.39
CA ASN A 454 -15.53 -21.55 -15.22
C ASN A 454 -15.65 -20.63 -14.01
N GLU A 455 -16.77 -19.95 -13.90
CA GLU A 455 -17.04 -18.98 -12.85
C GLU A 455 -17.04 -19.63 -11.44
N GLN A 456 -17.61 -20.81 -11.29
CA GLN A 456 -17.69 -21.50 -10.01
C GLN A 456 -16.29 -21.82 -9.46
N ALA A 457 -15.38 -22.29 -10.31
CA ALA A 457 -14.01 -22.59 -9.91
C ALA A 457 -13.21 -21.29 -9.62
N LEU A 458 -13.47 -20.20 -10.35
CA LEU A 458 -12.88 -18.90 -10.08
C LEU A 458 -13.24 -18.41 -8.68
N PHE A 459 -14.51 -18.39 -8.32
CA PHE A 459 -14.95 -17.95 -6.99
C PHE A 459 -14.51 -18.88 -5.87
N ALA A 460 -14.46 -20.19 -6.10
CA ALA A 460 -13.88 -21.12 -5.14
C ALA A 460 -12.40 -20.81 -4.85
N ARG A 461 -11.63 -20.44 -5.88
CA ARG A 461 -10.24 -20.00 -5.68
C ARG A 461 -10.15 -18.66 -4.95
N VAL A 462 -11.09 -17.74 -5.18
CA VAL A 462 -11.18 -16.49 -4.42
C VAL A 462 -11.37 -16.78 -2.93
N ASP A 463 -12.22 -17.72 -2.55
CA ASP A 463 -12.41 -18.12 -1.15
C ASP A 463 -11.12 -18.64 -0.50
N GLU A 464 -10.35 -19.45 -1.23
CA GLU A 464 -9.03 -19.91 -0.76
C GLU A 464 -8.07 -18.73 -0.54
N LEU A 465 -7.99 -17.80 -1.51
CA LEU A 465 -7.13 -16.62 -1.40
C LEU A 465 -7.57 -15.67 -0.27
N MET A 466 -8.88 -15.52 -0.05
CA MET A 466 -9.43 -14.77 1.08
C MET A 466 -9.00 -15.36 2.43
N ASN A 467 -9.01 -16.69 2.57
CA ASN A 467 -8.53 -17.36 3.78
C ASN A 467 -7.03 -17.18 4.01
N ILE A 468 -6.21 -17.26 2.95
CA ILE A 468 -4.78 -17.02 2.99
C ILE A 468 -4.49 -15.56 3.41
N ALA A 469 -5.18 -14.60 2.79
CA ALA A 469 -5.04 -13.18 3.10
C ALA A 469 -5.47 -12.85 4.53
N ARG A 470 -6.62 -13.40 4.99
CA ARG A 470 -7.08 -13.32 6.38
C ARG A 470 -6.01 -13.82 7.34
N THR A 471 -5.48 -15.02 7.10
CA THR A 471 -4.44 -15.64 7.94
C THR A 471 -3.21 -14.73 8.04
N SER A 472 -2.75 -14.20 6.92
CA SER A 472 -1.63 -13.27 6.85
C SER A 472 -1.88 -12.00 7.69
N LEU A 473 -3.02 -11.35 7.50
CA LEU A 473 -3.35 -10.08 8.15
C LEU A 473 -3.59 -10.24 9.65
N GLU A 474 -4.23 -11.33 10.09
CA GLU A 474 -4.42 -11.63 11.51
C GLU A 474 -3.09 -11.92 12.23
N ILE A 475 -2.17 -12.62 11.58
CA ILE A 475 -0.82 -12.85 12.11
C ILE A 475 -0.06 -11.53 12.18
N LYS A 476 -0.10 -10.71 11.12
CA LYS A 476 0.55 -9.39 11.11
C LYS A 476 0.03 -8.51 12.26
N ARG A 477 -1.29 -8.45 12.45
CA ARG A 477 -1.93 -7.71 13.56
C ARG A 477 -1.38 -8.14 14.91
N LYS A 478 -1.35 -9.44 15.19
CA LYS A 478 -0.86 -9.99 16.47
C LYS A 478 0.63 -9.69 16.68
N VAL A 479 1.45 -9.85 15.65
CA VAL A 479 2.89 -9.60 15.73
C VAL A 479 3.17 -8.13 16.01
N ILE A 480 2.57 -7.23 15.23
CA ILE A 480 2.82 -5.78 15.38
C ILE A 480 2.28 -5.27 16.72
N GLN A 481 1.08 -5.69 17.15
CA GLN A 481 0.56 -5.29 18.48
C GLN A 481 1.51 -5.72 19.59
N ARG A 482 2.01 -6.97 19.57
CA ARG A 482 2.99 -7.45 20.54
C ARG A 482 4.27 -6.62 20.54
N LEU A 483 4.74 -6.17 19.37
CA LEU A 483 5.93 -5.33 19.26
C LEU A 483 5.68 -3.91 19.78
N ILE A 484 4.47 -3.35 19.60
CA ILE A 484 4.05 -2.09 20.24
C ILE A 484 4.06 -2.25 21.76
N ASP A 485 3.45 -3.31 22.28
CA ASP A 485 3.36 -3.58 23.73
C ASP A 485 4.75 -3.71 24.35
N ASN A 486 5.67 -4.36 23.66
CA ASN A 486 7.07 -4.53 24.06
C ASN A 486 7.92 -3.26 23.91
N GLY A 487 7.38 -2.19 23.31
CA GLY A 487 8.04 -0.89 23.17
C GLY A 487 9.03 -0.77 22.02
N LEU A 488 8.95 -1.65 21.01
CA LEU A 488 9.75 -1.50 19.78
C LEU A 488 9.36 -0.23 19.01
N TYR A 489 8.11 0.20 19.15
CA TYR A 489 7.54 1.41 18.55
C TYR A 489 7.11 2.40 19.64
N PRO A 490 8.04 3.13 20.25
CA PRO A 490 7.76 3.92 21.46
C PRO A 490 6.79 5.08 21.21
N TYR A 491 6.86 5.74 20.05
CA TYR A 491 5.95 6.83 19.71
C TYR A 491 4.57 6.31 19.31
N THR A 492 4.48 5.23 18.54
CA THR A 492 3.21 4.56 18.26
C THR A 492 2.55 4.08 19.56
N LYS A 493 3.31 3.54 20.51
CA LYS A 493 2.81 3.14 21.82
C LYS A 493 2.23 4.33 22.58
N ARG A 494 2.90 5.49 22.54
CA ARG A 494 2.48 6.73 23.22
C ARG A 494 1.21 7.33 22.61
N TYR A 495 1.17 7.47 21.28
CA TYR A 495 0.11 8.23 20.60
C TYR A 495 -1.05 7.38 20.13
N LEU A 496 -0.86 6.07 19.95
CA LEU A 496 -1.89 5.16 19.47
C LEU A 496 -2.22 4.06 20.48
N GLY A 497 -1.20 3.39 21.04
CA GLY A 497 -1.32 2.31 22.02
C GLY A 497 -1.84 0.99 21.46
N THR A 498 -2.85 1.01 20.61
CA THR A 498 -3.52 -0.19 20.09
C THR A 498 -3.87 -0.10 18.62
N LEU A 499 -3.81 -1.22 17.92
CA LEU A 499 -4.26 -1.36 16.52
C LEU A 499 -5.76 -1.73 16.39
N ARG A 500 -6.53 -1.64 17.47
CA ARG A 500 -7.94 -2.05 17.50
C ARG A 500 -8.78 -1.37 16.41
N ASN A 501 -8.52 -0.10 16.14
CA ASN A 501 -9.23 0.72 15.16
C ASN A 501 -8.58 0.70 13.77
N HIS A 502 -7.64 -0.21 13.51
CA HIS A 502 -6.96 -0.31 12.24
C HIS A 502 -7.56 -1.41 11.37
N PHE A 503 -7.71 -1.11 10.10
CA PHE A 503 -8.25 -2.04 9.10
C PHE A 503 -7.21 -3.06 8.64
N SER A 504 -7.68 -4.25 8.33
CA SER A 504 -6.98 -5.25 7.52
C SER A 504 -7.48 -5.08 6.08
N THR A 505 -6.59 -4.78 5.14
CA THR A 505 -6.97 -4.34 3.79
C THR A 505 -6.74 -5.44 2.76
N ILE A 506 -7.77 -5.72 1.96
CA ILE A 506 -7.67 -6.54 0.76
C ILE A 506 -7.64 -5.63 -0.46
N GLY A 507 -6.67 -5.84 -1.33
CA GLY A 507 -6.53 -5.15 -2.61
C GLY A 507 -6.81 -6.08 -3.78
N VAL A 508 -7.15 -5.51 -4.92
CA VAL A 508 -7.32 -6.23 -6.19
C VAL A 508 -6.54 -5.54 -7.30
N ASN A 509 -5.99 -6.33 -8.23
CA ASN A 509 -5.22 -5.80 -9.36
C ASN A 509 -5.49 -6.63 -10.62
N GLY A 510 -5.62 -5.96 -11.77
CA GLY A 510 -5.78 -6.64 -13.06
C GLY A 510 -7.19 -7.19 -13.30
N ILE A 511 -8.25 -6.52 -12.86
CA ILE A 511 -9.64 -6.95 -13.13
C ILE A 511 -9.94 -6.88 -14.63
N ASN A 512 -9.45 -5.87 -15.35
CA ASN A 512 -9.59 -5.82 -16.79
C ASN A 512 -8.98 -7.05 -17.48
N GLU A 513 -7.74 -7.39 -17.12
CA GLU A 513 -7.07 -8.56 -17.66
C GLU A 513 -7.68 -9.87 -17.16
N MET A 514 -8.30 -9.90 -15.98
CA MET A 514 -9.09 -11.04 -15.49
C MET A 514 -10.24 -11.32 -16.45
N ILE A 515 -11.03 -10.32 -16.79
CA ILE A 515 -12.18 -10.45 -17.68
C ILE A 515 -11.73 -10.91 -19.06
N ARG A 516 -10.73 -10.26 -19.65
CA ARG A 516 -10.17 -10.61 -20.94
C ARG A 516 -9.64 -12.03 -21.01
N ASN A 517 -8.88 -12.46 -20.01
CA ASN A 517 -8.38 -13.83 -19.92
C ASN A 517 -9.50 -14.85 -19.70
N PHE A 518 -10.51 -14.53 -18.87
CA PHE A 518 -11.63 -15.41 -18.57
C PHE A 518 -12.50 -15.67 -19.79
N THR A 519 -12.69 -14.66 -20.64
CA THR A 519 -13.55 -14.70 -21.83
C THR A 519 -12.80 -14.93 -23.15
N ASN A 520 -11.51 -15.26 -23.12
CA ASN A 520 -10.65 -15.33 -24.30
C ASN A 520 -10.64 -14.06 -25.16
N ASP A 521 -10.61 -12.91 -24.50
CA ASP A 521 -10.58 -11.55 -25.08
C ASP A 521 -11.90 -11.10 -25.75
N GLU A 522 -13.01 -11.77 -25.45
CA GLU A 522 -14.34 -11.38 -25.97
C GLU A 522 -14.91 -10.16 -25.23
N HIS A 523 -14.55 -10.00 -23.92
CA HIS A 523 -15.04 -8.92 -23.06
C HIS A 523 -13.91 -8.23 -22.31
N SER A 524 -14.17 -7.00 -21.90
CA SER A 524 -13.28 -6.16 -21.07
C SER A 524 -14.08 -5.41 -20.01
N VAL A 525 -13.40 -4.73 -19.08
CA VAL A 525 -14.07 -3.89 -18.06
C VAL A 525 -14.88 -2.73 -18.67
N ALA A 526 -14.65 -2.41 -19.93
CA ALA A 526 -15.27 -1.29 -20.63
C ALA A 526 -16.60 -1.63 -21.32
N ASP A 527 -16.96 -2.91 -21.45
CA ASP A 527 -18.26 -3.32 -22.01
C ASP A 527 -19.25 -3.73 -20.89
N GLU A 528 -20.54 -3.80 -21.24
CA GLU A 528 -21.61 -4.06 -20.28
C GLU A 528 -21.45 -5.40 -19.55
N TRP A 529 -21.06 -6.47 -20.27
CA TRP A 529 -20.88 -7.78 -19.66
C TRP A 529 -19.69 -7.77 -18.69
N GLY A 530 -18.55 -7.22 -19.13
CA GLY A 530 -17.35 -7.16 -18.32
C GLY A 530 -17.53 -6.27 -17.08
N LYS A 531 -18.21 -5.12 -17.23
CA LYS A 531 -18.57 -4.26 -16.09
C LYS A 531 -19.44 -4.99 -15.09
N ALA A 532 -20.49 -5.69 -15.52
CA ALA A 532 -21.37 -6.46 -14.66
C ALA A 532 -20.61 -7.59 -13.93
N PHE A 533 -19.69 -8.27 -14.63
CA PHE A 533 -18.84 -9.30 -14.04
C PHE A 533 -17.87 -8.71 -13.00
N ALA A 534 -17.27 -7.55 -13.26
CA ALA A 534 -16.43 -6.85 -12.30
C ALA A 534 -17.21 -6.43 -11.05
N GLU A 535 -18.42 -5.90 -11.20
CA GLU A 535 -19.30 -5.55 -10.07
C GLU A 535 -19.64 -6.78 -9.23
N LYS A 536 -20.01 -7.89 -9.86
CA LYS A 536 -20.27 -9.18 -9.19
C LYS A 536 -19.06 -9.67 -8.41
N PHE A 537 -17.87 -9.58 -9.00
CA PHE A 537 -16.61 -9.97 -8.38
C PHE A 537 -16.29 -9.14 -7.14
N LEU A 538 -16.41 -7.82 -7.24
CA LEU A 538 -16.17 -6.90 -6.12
C LEU A 538 -17.21 -7.10 -4.99
N ASP A 539 -18.49 -7.28 -5.33
CA ASP A 539 -19.54 -7.55 -4.35
C ASP A 539 -19.34 -8.90 -3.63
N TYR A 540 -18.84 -9.91 -4.36
CA TYR A 540 -18.50 -11.21 -3.76
C TYR A 540 -17.40 -11.05 -2.70
N ILE A 541 -16.31 -10.37 -3.01
CA ILE A 541 -15.22 -10.10 -2.05
C ILE A 541 -15.75 -9.31 -0.86
N ARG A 542 -16.59 -8.29 -1.07
CA ARG A 542 -17.23 -7.54 0.03
C ARG A 542 -18.06 -8.44 0.94
N GLY A 543 -18.81 -9.37 0.37
CA GLY A 543 -19.57 -10.37 1.12
C GLY A 543 -18.67 -11.26 1.99
N CYS A 544 -17.51 -11.68 1.46
CA CYS A 544 -16.50 -12.41 2.22
C CYS A 544 -15.90 -11.56 3.36
N LEU A 545 -15.64 -10.28 3.13
CA LEU A 545 -15.10 -9.38 4.16
C LEU A 545 -16.06 -9.18 5.32
N VAL A 546 -17.37 -9.08 5.05
CA VAL A 546 -18.39 -8.99 6.12
C VAL A 546 -18.35 -10.24 7.01
N LYS A 547 -18.31 -11.44 6.43
CA LYS A 547 -18.18 -12.69 7.19
C LYS A 547 -16.90 -12.74 8.03
N ILE A 548 -15.77 -12.34 7.44
CA ILE A 548 -14.47 -12.30 8.16
C ILE A 548 -14.52 -11.31 9.32
N GLN A 549 -15.16 -10.15 9.16
CA GLN A 549 -15.35 -9.18 10.24
C GLN A 549 -16.20 -9.74 11.39
N GLU A 550 -17.29 -10.46 11.06
CA GLU A 550 -18.14 -11.13 12.06
C GLU A 550 -17.37 -12.20 12.84
N GLU A 551 -16.56 -13.00 12.15
CA GLU A 551 -15.79 -14.09 12.75
C GLU A 551 -14.60 -13.62 13.60
N THR A 552 -13.90 -12.59 13.16
CA THR A 552 -12.67 -12.10 13.81
C THR A 552 -12.90 -10.98 14.81
N GLY A 553 -13.99 -10.24 14.68
CA GLY A 553 -14.25 -9.00 15.41
C GLY A 553 -13.36 -7.82 14.98
N HIS A 554 -12.50 -8.00 13.96
CA HIS A 554 -11.62 -6.98 13.43
C HIS A 554 -12.23 -6.32 12.18
N MET A 555 -11.75 -5.12 11.86
CA MET A 555 -12.21 -4.37 10.70
C MET A 555 -11.44 -4.79 9.44
N TYR A 556 -12.19 -4.99 8.38
CA TYR A 556 -11.67 -5.31 7.04
C TYR A 556 -12.26 -4.37 6.01
N ASN A 557 -11.50 -4.05 4.97
CA ASN A 557 -11.96 -3.26 3.85
C ASN A 557 -11.39 -3.75 2.52
N LEU A 558 -12.03 -3.34 1.43
CA LEU A 558 -11.59 -3.58 0.05
C LEU A 558 -11.07 -2.28 -0.54
N GLU A 559 -9.84 -2.28 -1.01
CA GLU A 559 -9.17 -1.11 -1.57
C GLU A 559 -8.84 -1.29 -3.06
N ALA A 560 -9.04 -0.24 -3.84
CA ALA A 560 -8.44 -0.13 -5.16
C ALA A 560 -6.96 0.24 -5.01
N THR A 561 -6.15 -0.72 -4.62
CA THR A 561 -4.75 -0.49 -4.28
C THR A 561 -3.99 0.04 -5.49
N PRO A 562 -3.29 1.19 -5.40
CA PRO A 562 -2.40 1.65 -6.45
C PRO A 562 -1.11 0.81 -6.44
N ALA A 563 -1.23 -0.42 -6.87
CA ALA A 563 -0.22 -1.46 -6.66
C ALA A 563 0.90 -1.42 -7.73
N GLU A 564 1.50 -0.25 -8.00
CA GLU A 564 2.47 -0.03 -9.08
C GLU A 564 3.57 -1.10 -9.15
N SER A 565 4.25 -1.38 -8.04
CA SER A 565 5.27 -2.43 -7.99
C SER A 565 4.69 -3.85 -8.04
N ALA A 566 3.54 -4.08 -7.45
CA ALA A 566 2.88 -5.39 -7.43
C ALA A 566 2.33 -5.77 -8.80
N THR A 567 1.75 -4.82 -9.54
CA THR A 567 1.22 -5.07 -10.90
C THR A 567 2.32 -5.52 -11.85
N TYR A 568 3.47 -4.84 -11.82
CA TYR A 568 4.64 -5.22 -12.62
C TYR A 568 5.21 -6.58 -12.21
N ARG A 569 5.32 -6.83 -10.89
CA ARG A 569 5.76 -8.12 -10.36
C ARG A 569 4.85 -9.25 -10.83
N PHE A 570 3.52 -9.11 -10.69
CA PHE A 570 2.56 -10.10 -11.13
C PHE A 570 2.69 -10.41 -12.63
N ALA A 571 2.71 -9.37 -13.45
CA ALA A 571 2.81 -9.54 -14.89
C ALA A 571 4.10 -10.23 -15.32
N ARG A 572 5.24 -9.88 -14.72
CA ARG A 572 6.54 -10.54 -15.01
C ARG A 572 6.57 -12.01 -14.59
N GLU A 573 6.03 -12.34 -13.41
CA GLU A 573 5.98 -13.73 -12.93
C GLU A 573 5.03 -14.57 -13.79
N ASP A 574 3.87 -14.02 -14.17
CA ASP A 574 2.91 -14.72 -15.02
C ASP A 574 3.44 -14.95 -16.43
N LYS A 575 4.14 -13.98 -17.00
CA LYS A 575 4.79 -14.11 -18.30
C LYS A 575 5.77 -15.29 -18.37
N LYS A 576 6.49 -15.55 -17.27
CA LYS A 576 7.43 -16.68 -17.20
C LYS A 576 6.73 -18.04 -17.12
N ARG A 577 5.50 -18.06 -16.57
CA ARG A 577 4.81 -19.32 -16.23
C ARG A 577 3.69 -19.68 -17.20
N PHE A 578 3.05 -18.71 -17.81
CA PHE A 578 1.83 -18.89 -18.61
C PHE A 578 2.01 -18.29 -20.00
N SER A 579 2.18 -19.17 -20.99
CA SER A 579 2.22 -18.72 -22.37
C SER A 579 0.81 -18.28 -22.81
N GLY A 580 0.70 -17.07 -23.36
CA GLY A 580 -0.58 -16.56 -23.88
C GLY A 580 -1.49 -15.91 -22.84
N ILE A 581 -1.01 -15.65 -21.60
CA ILE A 581 -1.75 -14.80 -20.67
C ILE A 581 -1.81 -13.36 -21.20
N ILE A 582 -3.01 -12.79 -21.21
CA ILE A 582 -3.24 -11.42 -21.68
C ILE A 582 -2.78 -10.44 -20.61
N GLN A 583 -1.96 -9.48 -21.03
CA GLN A 583 -1.35 -8.45 -20.18
C GLN A 583 -1.47 -7.08 -20.84
N ALA A 584 -1.32 -6.02 -20.06
CA ALA A 584 -1.14 -4.66 -20.55
C ALA A 584 0.36 -4.33 -20.72
N GLY A 585 0.66 -3.19 -21.33
CA GLY A 585 2.03 -2.73 -21.58
C GLY A 585 2.69 -3.36 -22.79
N THR A 586 4.01 -3.41 -22.79
CA THR A 586 4.82 -3.97 -23.85
C THR A 586 5.36 -5.37 -23.49
N LYS A 587 5.99 -6.03 -24.45
CA LYS A 587 6.66 -7.31 -24.15
C LYS A 587 7.82 -7.15 -23.17
N GLU A 588 8.49 -6.01 -23.20
CA GLU A 588 9.62 -5.68 -22.32
C GLU A 588 9.15 -5.27 -20.94
N ASP A 589 8.09 -4.42 -20.89
CA ASP A 589 7.54 -3.86 -19.68
C ASP A 589 6.04 -4.20 -19.50
N PRO A 590 5.72 -5.47 -19.19
CA PRO A 590 4.35 -5.89 -18.96
C PRO A 590 3.86 -5.44 -17.58
N TYR A 591 2.58 -5.06 -17.51
CA TYR A 591 1.90 -4.77 -16.25
C TYR A 591 0.45 -5.23 -16.32
N TYR A 592 -0.27 -5.17 -15.20
CA TYR A 592 -1.71 -5.33 -15.15
C TYR A 592 -2.37 -3.99 -14.83
N THR A 593 -3.52 -3.74 -15.42
CA THR A 593 -4.29 -2.52 -15.15
C THR A 593 -4.65 -2.44 -13.67
N ASN A 594 -4.49 -1.27 -13.10
CA ASN A 594 -4.70 -1.04 -11.67
C ASN A 594 -6.16 -1.32 -11.28
N SER A 595 -6.35 -2.12 -10.23
CA SER A 595 -7.66 -2.45 -9.66
C SER A 595 -8.71 -2.81 -10.72
N SER A 596 -9.82 -2.05 -10.80
CA SER A 596 -10.87 -2.10 -11.82
C SER A 596 -10.85 -0.89 -12.75
N GLN A 597 -9.74 -0.16 -12.82
CA GLN A 597 -9.60 1.00 -13.69
C GLN A 597 -9.69 0.62 -15.18
N LEU A 598 -10.02 1.60 -16.01
CA LEU A 598 -9.90 1.46 -17.46
C LEU A 598 -8.42 1.33 -17.87
N PRO A 599 -8.11 0.60 -18.95
CA PRO A 599 -6.78 0.62 -19.53
C PRO A 599 -6.33 2.05 -19.87
N VAL A 600 -5.05 2.33 -19.68
CA VAL A 600 -4.48 3.64 -20.03
C VAL A 600 -4.71 3.94 -21.51
N GLY A 601 -5.24 5.12 -21.80
CA GLY A 601 -5.53 5.54 -23.18
C GLY A 601 -6.78 4.89 -23.80
N TYR A 602 -7.66 4.27 -22.99
CA TYR A 602 -8.90 3.71 -23.48
C TYR A 602 -9.83 4.78 -24.08
N THR A 603 -9.98 5.90 -23.41
CA THR A 603 -10.77 7.05 -23.88
C THR A 603 -10.13 8.37 -23.48
N ASP A 604 -10.32 9.38 -24.33
CA ASP A 604 -9.96 10.78 -24.05
C ASP A 604 -11.14 11.60 -23.51
N ASP A 605 -12.35 10.99 -23.46
CA ASP A 605 -13.54 11.62 -22.88
C ASP A 605 -13.64 11.29 -21.38
N PRO A 606 -13.46 12.29 -20.50
CA PRO A 606 -13.58 12.09 -19.05
C PRO A 606 -14.99 11.67 -18.61
N PHE A 607 -16.03 12.03 -19.36
CA PHE A 607 -17.41 11.64 -19.00
C PHE A 607 -17.69 10.18 -19.37
N GLU A 608 -17.19 9.70 -20.48
CA GLU A 608 -17.25 8.28 -20.84
C GLU A 608 -16.50 7.44 -19.77
N ALA A 609 -15.31 7.88 -19.35
CA ALA A 609 -14.58 7.23 -18.27
C ALA A 609 -15.38 7.20 -16.97
N LEU A 610 -16.06 8.30 -16.62
CA LEU A 610 -16.90 8.41 -15.44
C LEU A 610 -18.11 7.45 -15.49
N ASP A 611 -18.81 7.37 -16.61
CA ASP A 611 -19.96 6.51 -16.80
C ASP A 611 -19.60 5.02 -16.69
N LEU A 612 -18.43 4.65 -17.19
CA LEU A 612 -17.93 3.28 -17.08
C LEU A 612 -17.44 2.93 -15.67
N GLN A 613 -16.88 3.90 -14.93
CA GLN A 613 -16.18 3.63 -13.69
C GLN A 613 -16.98 3.95 -12.41
N ALA A 614 -17.99 4.81 -12.45
CA ALA A 614 -18.65 5.32 -11.23
C ALA A 614 -19.20 4.21 -10.33
N THR A 615 -19.85 3.20 -10.90
CA THR A 615 -20.41 2.08 -10.13
C THR A 615 -19.32 1.19 -9.54
N LEU A 616 -18.26 0.90 -10.29
CA LEU A 616 -17.11 0.11 -9.84
C LEU A 616 -16.38 0.82 -8.69
N GLN A 617 -16.11 2.11 -8.83
CA GLN A 617 -15.42 2.90 -7.81
C GLN A 617 -16.20 2.96 -6.49
N SER A 618 -17.54 2.95 -6.55
CA SER A 618 -18.41 2.94 -5.36
C SER A 618 -18.40 1.62 -4.58
N LYS A 619 -17.85 0.53 -5.16
CA LYS A 619 -17.75 -0.79 -4.50
C LYS A 619 -16.61 -0.87 -3.48
N TYR A 620 -15.61 -0.02 -3.58
CA TYR A 620 -14.45 -0.05 -2.69
C TYR A 620 -14.78 0.61 -1.34
N THR A 621 -14.67 -0.17 -0.26
CA THR A 621 -14.93 0.29 1.11
C THR A 621 -13.67 0.82 1.80
N GLY A 622 -12.50 0.50 1.27
CA GLY A 622 -11.18 0.88 1.79
C GLY A 622 -10.54 2.05 1.06
N GLY A 623 -11.17 2.55 0.02
CA GLY A 623 -10.67 3.68 -0.74
C GLY A 623 -10.39 3.37 -2.21
N THR A 624 -10.54 4.39 -2.99
CA THR A 624 -10.23 4.41 -4.43
C THR A 624 -10.07 5.85 -4.87
N VAL A 625 -9.33 6.08 -5.94
CA VAL A 625 -9.32 7.37 -6.66
C VAL A 625 -9.55 7.12 -8.14
N LEU A 626 -10.50 7.84 -8.71
CA LEU A 626 -10.60 7.90 -10.16
C LEU A 626 -9.69 9.02 -10.67
N HIS A 627 -8.70 8.61 -11.46
CA HIS A 627 -7.84 9.53 -12.21
C HIS A 627 -8.52 9.89 -13.52
N LEU A 628 -8.92 11.14 -13.66
CA LEU A 628 -9.40 11.67 -14.93
C LEU A 628 -8.19 12.17 -15.73
N TYR A 629 -7.71 11.34 -16.63
CA TYR A 629 -6.61 11.69 -17.52
C TYR A 629 -7.09 12.68 -18.57
N MET A 630 -6.37 13.78 -18.68
CA MET A 630 -6.66 14.84 -19.64
C MET A 630 -5.63 14.81 -20.75
N SER A 631 -6.04 14.44 -21.96
CA SER A 631 -5.19 14.48 -23.16
C SER A 631 -4.83 15.90 -23.57
N GLN A 632 -5.64 16.88 -23.18
CA GLN A 632 -5.42 18.30 -23.46
C GLN A 632 -5.30 19.10 -22.17
N ARG A 633 -4.52 20.19 -22.24
CA ARG A 633 -4.39 21.13 -21.13
C ARG A 633 -5.75 21.78 -20.84
N ILE A 634 -6.14 21.81 -19.58
CA ILE A 634 -7.32 22.58 -19.16
C ILE A 634 -7.01 24.08 -19.34
N SER A 635 -7.89 24.77 -20.06
CA SER A 635 -7.66 26.13 -20.55
C SER A 635 -7.63 27.19 -19.45
N SER A 636 -8.34 26.97 -18.33
CA SER A 636 -8.38 27.91 -17.22
C SER A 636 -8.80 27.25 -15.90
N ALA A 637 -8.48 27.90 -14.78
CA ALA A 637 -8.94 27.52 -13.43
C ALA A 637 -10.47 27.41 -13.38
N LYS A 638 -11.19 28.32 -13.98
CA LYS A 638 -12.67 28.32 -14.02
C LYS A 638 -13.21 27.05 -14.68
N VAL A 639 -12.71 26.68 -15.86
CA VAL A 639 -13.12 25.46 -16.55
C VAL A 639 -12.80 24.21 -15.74
N CYS A 640 -11.64 24.20 -15.07
CA CYS A 640 -11.26 23.12 -14.16
C CYS A 640 -12.25 23.00 -12.98
N GLY A 641 -12.57 24.11 -12.34
CA GLY A 641 -13.54 24.15 -11.23
C GLY A 641 -14.95 23.70 -11.65
N GLU A 642 -15.42 24.16 -12.81
CA GLU A 642 -16.72 23.73 -13.37
C GLU A 642 -16.74 22.23 -13.67
N LEU A 643 -15.66 21.67 -14.21
CA LEU A 643 -15.54 20.23 -14.44
C LEU A 643 -15.62 19.45 -13.13
N ILE A 644 -14.81 19.84 -12.12
CA ILE A 644 -14.78 19.19 -10.81
C ILE A 644 -16.17 19.28 -10.14
N LYS A 645 -16.79 20.47 -10.13
CA LYS A 645 -18.14 20.68 -9.58
C LYS A 645 -19.17 19.77 -10.25
N LYS A 646 -19.15 19.69 -11.57
CA LYS A 646 -20.06 18.84 -12.36
C LYS A 646 -19.86 17.36 -12.03
N VAL A 647 -18.61 16.90 -11.93
CA VAL A 647 -18.29 15.50 -11.60
C VAL A 647 -18.77 15.17 -10.18
N LEU A 648 -18.38 15.96 -9.17
CA LEU A 648 -18.72 15.70 -7.76
C LEU A 648 -20.23 15.81 -7.48
N THR A 649 -20.97 16.61 -8.27
CA THR A 649 -22.42 16.73 -8.13
C THR A 649 -23.17 15.56 -8.77
N ASN A 650 -22.76 15.12 -9.95
CA ASN A 650 -23.51 14.14 -10.74
C ASN A 650 -23.08 12.69 -10.49
N TYR A 651 -21.83 12.45 -10.06
CA TYR A 651 -21.29 11.12 -9.84
C TYR A 651 -21.03 10.84 -8.36
N ARG A 652 -21.43 9.65 -7.91
CA ARG A 652 -21.24 9.21 -6.53
C ARG A 652 -19.84 8.57 -6.34
N LEU A 653 -18.81 9.34 -6.68
CA LEU A 653 -17.43 8.91 -6.57
C LEU A 653 -16.86 9.36 -5.22
N PRO A 654 -16.17 8.47 -4.47
CA PRO A 654 -15.55 8.86 -3.19
C PRO A 654 -14.43 9.89 -3.34
N TYR A 655 -13.56 9.68 -4.33
CA TYR A 655 -12.40 10.54 -4.62
C TYR A 655 -12.20 10.68 -6.12
N ILE A 656 -11.81 11.86 -6.54
CA ILE A 656 -11.34 12.12 -7.88
C ILE A 656 -10.05 12.93 -7.86
N THR A 657 -9.28 12.83 -8.92
CA THR A 657 -8.22 13.76 -9.25
C THR A 657 -8.20 14.01 -10.75
N ILE A 658 -7.84 15.22 -11.14
CA ILE A 658 -7.57 15.57 -12.53
C ILE A 658 -6.08 15.32 -12.78
N THR A 659 -5.75 14.55 -13.79
CA THR A 659 -4.36 14.21 -14.12
C THR A 659 -3.98 14.83 -15.47
N PRO A 660 -3.45 16.06 -15.48
CA PRO A 660 -2.94 16.68 -16.70
C PRO A 660 -1.66 16.00 -17.15
N THR A 661 -1.39 15.97 -18.43
CA THR A 661 -0.14 15.45 -18.98
C THR A 661 0.93 16.53 -18.92
N PHE A 662 2.03 16.28 -18.22
CA PHE A 662 3.21 17.15 -18.17
C PHE A 662 4.49 16.33 -17.96
N SER A 663 5.63 16.97 -18.24
CA SER A 663 6.96 16.39 -18.01
C SER A 663 7.79 17.29 -17.10
N ILE A 664 8.71 16.70 -16.35
CA ILE A 664 9.65 17.46 -15.50
C ILE A 664 11.06 17.28 -16.04
N CYS A 665 11.69 18.39 -16.42
CA CYS A 665 13.10 18.39 -16.76
C CYS A 665 13.95 18.68 -15.51
N PRO A 666 14.97 17.87 -15.18
CA PRO A 666 15.85 18.13 -14.03
C PRO A 666 16.55 19.50 -14.07
N LYS A 667 16.72 20.08 -15.26
CA LYS A 667 17.38 21.37 -15.47
C LYS A 667 16.42 22.55 -15.64
N HIS A 668 15.28 22.33 -16.33
CA HIS A 668 14.36 23.39 -16.74
C HIS A 668 12.99 23.32 -16.06
N GLY A 669 12.81 22.40 -15.07
CA GLY A 669 11.58 22.29 -14.32
C GLY A 669 10.39 21.78 -15.14
N TYR A 670 9.23 22.38 -14.93
CA TYR A 670 7.95 22.00 -15.52
C TYR A 670 7.89 22.26 -17.03
N LEU A 671 7.39 21.28 -17.77
CA LEU A 671 7.11 21.31 -19.20
C LEU A 671 5.69 20.83 -19.45
N ALA A 672 4.84 21.62 -20.07
CA ALA A 672 3.49 21.21 -20.40
C ALA A 672 3.48 20.14 -21.51
N GLY A 673 2.72 19.08 -21.32
CA GLY A 673 2.61 17.96 -22.26
C GLY A 673 3.65 16.86 -22.02
N GLU A 674 3.50 15.75 -22.74
CA GLU A 674 4.42 14.63 -22.69
C GLU A 674 5.63 14.88 -23.57
N HIS A 675 6.81 14.89 -22.96
CA HIS A 675 8.07 15.09 -23.65
C HIS A 675 9.05 13.96 -23.32
N LYS A 676 9.40 13.17 -24.32
CA LYS A 676 10.43 12.13 -24.17
C LYS A 676 11.80 12.74 -23.87
N PHE A 677 12.07 13.93 -24.36
CA PHE A 677 13.27 14.73 -24.09
C PHE A 677 12.87 16.19 -23.92
N CYS A 678 13.57 16.91 -23.05
CA CYS A 678 13.32 18.33 -22.83
C CYS A 678 13.64 19.16 -24.09
N PRO A 679 12.67 19.86 -24.67
CA PRO A 679 12.91 20.68 -25.88
C PRO A 679 13.90 21.82 -25.62
N ILE A 680 13.92 22.40 -24.43
CA ILE A 680 14.85 23.47 -24.06
C ILE A 680 16.27 22.91 -23.98
N CYS A 681 16.49 21.73 -23.37
CA CYS A 681 17.80 21.07 -23.40
C CYS A 681 18.30 20.78 -24.82
N ASP A 682 17.39 20.40 -25.72
CA ASP A 682 17.74 20.10 -27.11
C ASP A 682 18.08 21.36 -27.90
N GLU A 683 17.40 22.49 -27.65
CA GLU A 683 17.73 23.79 -28.22
C GLU A 683 19.09 24.29 -27.71
N GLU A 684 19.38 24.17 -26.41
CA GLU A 684 20.67 24.50 -25.83
C GLU A 684 21.82 23.67 -26.44
N LYS A 685 21.60 22.36 -26.61
CA LYS A 685 22.57 21.46 -27.26
C LYS A 685 22.83 21.89 -28.72
N LYS A 686 21.75 22.20 -29.45
CA LYS A 686 21.85 22.70 -30.83
C LYS A 686 22.61 24.02 -30.89
N ALA A 687 22.28 24.97 -30.00
CA ALA A 687 22.97 26.27 -29.92
C ALA A 687 24.46 26.12 -29.56
N ALA A 688 24.79 25.23 -28.60
CA ALA A 688 26.17 24.93 -28.24
C ALA A 688 26.96 24.28 -29.40
N LYS A 689 26.31 23.40 -30.17
CA LYS A 689 26.90 22.75 -31.35
C LYS A 689 27.15 23.76 -32.48
N LEU A 690 26.21 24.71 -32.66
CA LEU A 690 26.35 25.79 -33.64
C LEU A 690 27.48 26.78 -33.26
N LYS A 691 27.63 27.11 -31.97
CA LYS A 691 28.74 27.92 -31.47
C LYS A 691 30.10 27.24 -31.71
N LYS A 692 30.20 25.93 -31.45
CA LYS A 692 31.44 25.16 -31.72
C LYS A 692 31.77 25.11 -33.21
N LEU A 693 30.79 24.91 -34.09
CA LEU A 693 30.98 24.92 -35.54
C LEU A 693 31.43 26.28 -36.06
N LYS A 694 30.85 27.39 -35.54
CA LYS A 694 31.28 28.75 -35.91
C LYS A 694 32.70 29.07 -35.42
N ALA A 695 33.09 28.57 -34.25
CA ALA A 695 34.46 28.73 -33.74
C ALA A 695 35.50 27.91 -34.52
N SER A 696 35.15 26.72 -34.99
CA SER A 696 36.03 25.86 -35.81
C SER A 696 36.17 26.37 -37.27
N ASN A 697 35.20 27.13 -37.80
CA ASN A 697 35.28 27.72 -39.13
C ASN A 697 35.92 29.10 -39.12
N ALA A 698 36.22 29.70 -37.95
CA ALA A 698 36.90 30.98 -37.78
C ALA A 698 38.37 30.83 -37.35
N ALA A 699 38.82 29.61 -37.08
CA ALA A 699 40.20 29.22 -36.88
C ALA A 699 40.75 28.53 -38.14
#